data_810a17aa73536876369cc4e21d0aadd0
#
_entry.id   810a17aa73536876369cc4e21d0aadd0
#
_cell.length_a   1.000
_cell.length_b   1.000
_cell.length_c   1.000
_cell.angle_alpha   90.00
_cell.angle_beta   90.00
_cell.angle_gamma   90.00
#
_symmetry.space_group_name_H-M   'P 1'
#
loop_
_entity.id
_entity.type
_entity.pdbx_description
1 polymer ?
#
loop_
_entity_poly.entity_id
_entity_poly.type
_entity_poly.pdbx_seq_one_letter_code
_entity_poly.pdbx_strand_id
1 'polypeptide(L)'
;MNIIAIMNDLSAYFKEEPLRELHQELEKEGFRIAYPKDRNDLLKLIENNSRLCGVIFDWDKYNLELSAEISELNKLLPIYAFANTYSTLDVNMSDLRLNVRFFEYALGSAQDIATKIRQSTDQYIDAILPPLTKALFKYVKEEKYTFCTPGHMGGTAFEKSPVGSLFYDFFGENTMRSDISISVSELGSLLDHSGPHRDAEEYIARTFNADRSYIVTNGTSTANKIVGMYSSPAGATILIDRNCHKSLTHLMMMSNVVPVYLRPTRNAYGILGGIPQSEFTRASIEEKVKNTPNATWPVHAVVTNSTYDGLFYNTEYIKNTLDVKSIHFDSAWVPYTNFHPIYQGKAGMSGERVPGKIIYETQSTHKLLAAFSQASMIHVKGEINEETFNEAYMMHTSTSPHYGIVASTETAAAMMKGNAGKRLINGSIERAIRFRKEIRRLRTESDGWFFDVWQPDNIDEVACWPLNPRNEWHGFPNIDNDHMYLDPIKVTLLTPGLSPNGTLEEEGIPASIVSKYLDEHGIIVEKTGPYNLLFLFSIGIDKTKALSLLRALTDFKRVYDLNLRVKNVLPSLYNEAPDFYKEMRIQELAQGIHALVKHHNLPDLMYRAFEVLPKLVMTPHDAFQEEVRGNIEPCALDDMLGKVSANMILPYPPGVPVVMPGEMLTKESRPVLSFLQMLCEIGAHYPGFETDIHGVHRDGATGKYMVVVLKQGADEPGDKPSDTVKKAPGKKPSAAKKS
;
A
#
# COMPACT_ATOMS: atom_id res chain seq x y z
N MET A 1 -19.90 19.26 1.36
CA MET A 1 -20.09 19.60 2.79
C MET A 1 -21.31 20.47 2.90
N ASN A 2 -22.22 20.16 3.80
CA ASN A 2 -23.49 20.86 3.88
C ASN A 2 -24.20 20.73 5.25
N ILE A 3 -23.47 20.47 6.32
CA ILE A 3 -24.05 20.37 7.66
C ILE A 3 -23.57 21.55 8.52
N ILE A 4 -24.51 22.28 9.08
CA ILE A 4 -24.28 23.30 10.11
C ILE A 4 -24.77 22.75 11.44
N ALA A 5 -23.95 22.78 12.48
CA ALA A 5 -24.36 22.44 13.82
C ALA A 5 -24.87 23.68 14.54
N ILE A 6 -26.04 23.62 15.11
CA ILE A 6 -26.61 24.67 15.95
C ILE A 6 -26.79 24.11 17.36
N MET A 7 -26.11 24.73 18.33
CA MET A 7 -26.20 24.27 19.72
C MET A 7 -27.64 24.37 20.23
N ASN A 8 -28.08 23.27 20.89
CA ASN A 8 -29.46 23.06 21.30
C ASN A 8 -29.95 24.12 22.31
N ASP A 9 -29.04 24.81 22.99
CA ASP A 9 -29.36 25.91 23.90
C ASP A 9 -29.91 27.15 23.19
N LEU A 10 -29.43 27.40 21.94
CA LEU A 10 -30.05 28.37 21.04
C LEU A 10 -31.46 27.93 20.62
N SER A 11 -31.83 26.69 20.75
CA SER A 11 -33.19 26.22 20.47
C SER A 11 -34.24 26.83 21.41
N ALA A 12 -33.84 27.30 22.58
CA ALA A 12 -34.72 28.09 23.44
C ALA A 12 -35.09 29.43 22.79
N TYR A 13 -34.17 30.01 22.02
CA TYR A 13 -34.36 31.22 21.23
C TYR A 13 -35.08 30.97 19.90
N PHE A 14 -35.17 29.72 19.42
CA PHE A 14 -35.95 29.35 18.23
C PHE A 14 -37.47 29.53 18.40
N LYS A 15 -37.93 29.76 19.61
CA LYS A 15 -39.30 30.26 19.84
C LYS A 15 -39.44 31.75 19.44
N GLU A 16 -38.32 32.43 19.27
CA GLU A 16 -38.26 33.76 18.74
C GLU A 16 -38.11 33.70 17.21
N GLU A 17 -38.94 34.42 16.51
CA GLU A 17 -39.11 34.42 15.05
C GLU A 17 -37.78 34.53 14.24
N PRO A 18 -36.76 35.33 14.63
CA PRO A 18 -35.56 35.52 13.86
C PRO A 18 -34.69 34.28 13.68
N LEU A 19 -34.57 33.43 14.68
CA LEU A 19 -33.73 32.21 14.57
C LEU A 19 -34.46 31.09 13.82
N ARG A 20 -35.77 31.06 13.87
CA ARG A 20 -36.59 30.16 13.05
C ARG A 20 -36.49 30.53 11.57
N GLU A 21 -36.51 31.82 11.25
CA GLU A 21 -36.29 32.32 9.90
C GLU A 21 -34.86 31.95 9.40
N LEU A 22 -33.84 32.12 10.24
CA LEU A 22 -32.46 31.74 9.88
C LEU A 22 -32.35 30.25 9.56
N HIS A 23 -32.99 29.36 10.32
CA HIS A 23 -33.02 27.94 10.02
C HIS A 23 -33.59 27.69 8.62
N GLN A 24 -34.72 28.28 8.29
CA GLN A 24 -35.38 28.14 7.00
C GLN A 24 -34.50 28.70 5.84
N GLU A 25 -33.84 29.83 6.06
CA GLU A 25 -32.94 30.40 5.05
C GLU A 25 -31.68 29.53 4.85
N LEU A 26 -31.11 28.93 5.91
CA LEU A 26 -30.02 28.01 5.80
C LEU A 26 -30.40 26.72 5.03
N GLU A 27 -31.63 26.20 5.22
CA GLU A 27 -32.13 25.07 4.44
C GLU A 27 -32.32 25.44 2.95
N LYS A 28 -32.77 26.66 2.63
CA LYS A 28 -32.85 27.15 1.25
C LYS A 28 -31.46 27.23 0.59
N GLU A 29 -30.44 27.61 1.36
CA GLU A 29 -29.03 27.59 0.93
C GLU A 29 -28.46 26.18 0.80
N GLY A 30 -29.25 25.10 1.04
CA GLY A 30 -28.89 23.72 0.87
C GLY A 30 -28.16 23.09 2.07
N PHE A 31 -28.18 23.74 3.24
CA PHE A 31 -27.64 23.17 4.46
C PHE A 31 -28.61 22.23 5.13
N ARG A 32 -28.06 21.21 5.79
CA ARG A 32 -28.75 20.37 6.77
C ARG A 32 -28.33 20.82 8.15
N ILE A 33 -29.27 20.90 9.09
CA ILE A 33 -29.00 21.37 10.43
C ILE A 33 -28.90 20.19 11.38
N ALA A 34 -27.84 20.15 12.18
CA ALA A 34 -27.65 19.21 13.28
C ALA A 34 -27.78 19.96 14.61
N TYR A 35 -28.42 19.34 15.60
CA TYR A 35 -28.66 19.92 16.92
C TYR A 35 -27.95 19.10 18.00
N PRO A 36 -26.67 19.34 18.28
CA PRO A 36 -26.00 18.74 19.42
C PRO A 36 -26.64 19.17 20.73
N LYS A 37 -26.81 18.21 21.64
CA LYS A 37 -27.53 18.41 22.91
C LYS A 37 -26.74 19.27 23.90
N ASP A 38 -25.44 19.10 23.89
CA ASP A 38 -24.52 19.80 24.78
C ASP A 38 -23.13 19.94 24.14
N ARG A 39 -22.18 20.56 24.85
CA ARG A 39 -20.79 20.75 24.45
C ARG A 39 -20.12 19.43 24.03
N ASN A 40 -20.30 18.34 24.80
CA ASN A 40 -19.66 17.08 24.51
C ASN A 40 -20.22 16.43 23.24
N ASP A 41 -21.53 16.56 23.02
CA ASP A 41 -22.17 16.06 21.81
C ASP A 41 -21.73 16.84 20.57
N LEU A 42 -21.54 18.17 20.70
CA LEU A 42 -20.96 19.00 19.63
C LEU A 42 -19.53 18.55 19.28
N LEU A 43 -18.65 18.39 20.27
CA LEU A 43 -17.27 17.99 20.01
C LEU A 43 -17.19 16.61 19.35
N LYS A 44 -18.01 15.67 19.79
CA LYS A 44 -18.16 14.36 19.12
C LYS A 44 -18.69 14.49 17.70
N LEU A 45 -19.64 15.40 17.45
CA LEU A 45 -20.15 15.66 16.11
C LEU A 45 -19.05 16.17 15.19
N ILE A 46 -18.21 17.10 15.67
CA ILE A 46 -17.06 17.65 14.92
C ILE A 46 -16.04 16.53 14.59
N GLU A 47 -15.75 15.69 15.56
CA GLU A 47 -14.82 14.57 15.37
C GLU A 47 -15.31 13.53 14.35
N ASN A 48 -16.61 13.22 14.37
CA ASN A 48 -17.15 12.07 13.65
C ASN A 48 -17.92 12.43 12.37
N ASN A 49 -18.16 13.72 12.09
CA ASN A 49 -18.92 14.14 10.93
C ASN A 49 -18.09 14.97 9.94
N SER A 50 -17.56 14.27 8.93
CA SER A 50 -16.75 14.90 7.87
C SER A 50 -17.51 15.88 6.96
N ARG A 51 -18.83 15.96 7.05
CA ARG A 51 -19.66 16.88 6.26
C ARG A 51 -19.99 18.17 6.99
N LEU A 52 -19.57 18.30 8.23
CA LEU A 52 -19.77 19.53 9.02
C LEU A 52 -18.95 20.66 8.42
N CYS A 53 -19.58 21.81 8.21
CA CYS A 53 -18.95 22.97 7.57
C CYS A 53 -19.16 24.29 8.35
N GLY A 54 -19.76 24.22 9.52
CA GLY A 54 -19.88 25.37 10.43
C GLY A 54 -20.59 25.01 11.73
N VAL A 55 -20.35 25.80 12.74
CA VAL A 55 -20.95 25.69 14.07
C VAL A 55 -21.55 27.02 14.49
N ILE A 56 -22.78 26.99 14.97
CA ILE A 56 -23.49 28.16 15.52
C ILE A 56 -23.69 27.94 17.01
N PHE A 57 -23.30 28.89 17.85
CA PHE A 57 -23.55 28.84 19.28
C PHE A 57 -23.70 30.20 19.92
N ASP A 58 -24.19 30.22 21.17
CA ASP A 58 -24.34 31.43 22.00
C ASP A 58 -22.99 31.78 22.64
N TRP A 59 -22.41 32.94 22.23
CA TRP A 59 -21.14 33.42 22.75
C TRP A 59 -21.21 33.79 24.22
N ASP A 60 -22.31 34.36 24.66
CA ASP A 60 -22.48 34.82 26.03
C ASP A 60 -22.48 33.64 27.02
N LYS A 61 -22.79 32.45 26.53
CA LYS A 61 -22.77 31.23 27.31
C LYS A 61 -21.46 30.46 27.23
N TYR A 62 -20.87 30.30 26.05
CA TYR A 62 -19.75 29.38 25.81
C TYR A 62 -18.41 30.05 25.56
N ASN A 63 -18.42 31.31 25.14
CA ASN A 63 -17.29 32.21 24.92
C ASN A 63 -16.06 31.60 24.20
N LEU A 64 -14.87 32.06 24.56
CA LEU A 64 -13.60 31.72 23.97
C LEU A 64 -13.22 30.24 24.21
N GLU A 65 -13.68 29.65 25.32
CA GLU A 65 -13.30 28.28 25.72
C GLU A 65 -13.79 27.23 24.71
N LEU A 66 -15.07 27.27 24.33
CA LEU A 66 -15.61 26.35 23.33
C LEU A 66 -14.99 26.60 21.94
N SER A 67 -14.74 27.87 21.59
CA SER A 67 -14.07 28.19 20.33
C SER A 67 -12.66 27.62 20.23
N ALA A 68 -11.91 27.63 21.33
CA ALA A 68 -10.58 27.05 21.39
C ALA A 68 -10.63 25.52 21.19
N GLU A 69 -11.54 24.82 21.85
CA GLU A 69 -11.72 23.37 21.69
C GLU A 69 -12.13 22.97 20.26
N ILE A 70 -13.07 23.73 19.67
CA ILE A 70 -13.45 23.51 18.26
C ILE A 70 -12.23 23.68 17.35
N SER A 71 -11.40 24.69 17.60
CA SER A 71 -10.21 24.98 16.80
C SER A 71 -9.09 23.94 16.98
N GLU A 72 -8.98 23.31 18.14
CA GLU A 72 -8.08 22.18 18.34
C GLU A 72 -8.49 20.97 17.51
N LEU A 73 -9.79 20.74 17.36
CA LEU A 73 -10.32 19.66 16.54
C LEU A 73 -10.25 19.97 15.04
N ASN A 74 -10.62 21.18 14.66
CA ASN A 74 -10.58 21.65 13.28
C ASN A 74 -10.35 23.17 13.21
N LYS A 75 -9.09 23.56 13.03
CA LYS A 75 -8.65 24.96 13.04
C LYS A 75 -9.32 25.84 11.97
N LEU A 76 -9.78 25.26 10.87
CA LEU A 76 -10.36 25.99 9.74
C LEU A 76 -11.89 26.04 9.80
N LEU A 77 -12.54 25.24 10.66
CA LEU A 77 -13.99 25.17 10.75
C LEU A 77 -14.58 26.53 11.14
N PRO A 78 -15.50 27.12 10.34
CA PRO A 78 -16.13 28.37 10.68
C PRO A 78 -16.99 28.27 11.95
N ILE A 79 -16.82 29.22 12.82
CA ILE A 79 -17.59 29.37 14.04
C ILE A 79 -18.45 30.65 13.90
N TYR A 80 -19.74 30.51 14.11
CA TYR A 80 -20.72 31.59 14.07
C TYR A 80 -21.26 31.80 15.48
N ALA A 81 -20.82 32.89 16.10
CA ALA A 81 -21.19 33.24 17.47
C ALA A 81 -22.28 34.31 17.49
N PHE A 82 -23.41 33.97 18.07
CA PHE A 82 -24.44 34.95 18.38
C PHE A 82 -24.15 35.55 19.76
N ALA A 83 -24.07 36.84 19.83
CA ALA A 83 -23.71 37.56 21.05
C ALA A 83 -24.48 38.86 21.21
N ASN A 84 -24.61 39.32 22.45
CA ASN A 84 -25.00 40.68 22.73
C ASN A 84 -23.82 41.63 22.46
N THR A 85 -24.06 42.84 21.91
CA THR A 85 -23.00 43.78 21.52
C THR A 85 -22.01 44.08 22.65
N TYR A 86 -22.46 44.07 23.90
CA TYR A 86 -21.61 44.33 25.05
C TYR A 86 -20.62 43.22 25.37
N SER A 87 -20.95 41.98 25.12
CA SER A 87 -20.06 40.83 25.41
C SER A 87 -18.92 40.69 24.41
N THR A 88 -19.04 41.24 23.22
CA THR A 88 -17.99 41.18 22.18
C THR A 88 -16.91 42.27 22.36
N LEU A 89 -17.19 43.34 23.09
CA LEU A 89 -16.24 44.44 23.34
C LEU A 89 -15.07 44.01 24.26
N ASP A 90 -15.26 42.98 25.07
CA ASP A 90 -14.23 42.44 25.97
C ASP A 90 -13.30 41.44 25.32
N VAL A 91 -13.54 41.08 24.05
CA VAL A 91 -12.70 40.12 23.30
C VAL A 91 -11.45 40.83 22.80
N ASN A 92 -10.30 40.45 23.32
CA ASN A 92 -9.03 40.94 22.82
C ASN A 92 -8.83 40.43 21.37
N MET A 93 -8.76 41.37 20.41
CA MET A 93 -8.62 41.05 18.97
C MET A 93 -7.36 40.18 18.67
N SER A 94 -6.36 40.20 19.56
CA SER A 94 -5.19 39.31 19.46
C SER A 94 -5.49 37.84 19.74
N ASP A 95 -6.58 37.54 20.44
CA ASP A 95 -7.01 36.15 20.74
C ASP A 95 -7.90 35.57 19.63
N LEU A 96 -8.33 36.41 18.68
CA LEU A 96 -9.13 36.03 17.50
C LEU A 96 -8.29 35.36 16.39
N ARG A 97 -7.30 34.58 16.74
CA ARG A 97 -6.69 33.59 15.81
C ARG A 97 -7.66 32.47 15.41
N LEU A 98 -8.84 32.48 15.97
CA LEU A 98 -9.93 31.56 15.76
C LEU A 98 -10.78 32.04 14.57
N ASN A 99 -11.29 31.08 13.79
CA ASN A 99 -12.16 31.38 12.64
C ASN A 99 -13.61 31.71 13.12
N VAL A 100 -13.75 32.72 14.00
CA VAL A 100 -15.02 33.13 14.61
C VAL A 100 -15.60 34.35 13.89
N ARG A 101 -16.88 34.29 13.57
CA ARG A 101 -17.69 35.40 13.03
C ARG A 101 -18.82 35.69 13.98
N PHE A 102 -18.91 36.95 14.41
CA PHE A 102 -19.94 37.40 15.36
C PHE A 102 -21.17 37.95 14.63
N PHE A 103 -22.34 37.60 15.15
CA PHE A 103 -23.63 38.11 14.75
C PHE A 103 -24.38 38.60 15.98
N GLU A 104 -25.00 39.76 15.90
CA GLU A 104 -25.88 40.26 16.96
C GLU A 104 -27.27 39.62 16.84
N TYR A 105 -27.89 39.33 17.97
CA TYR A 105 -29.25 38.75 18.02
C TYR A 105 -30.31 39.59 17.32
N ALA A 106 -30.12 40.91 17.25
CA ALA A 106 -31.13 41.87 16.82
C ALA A 106 -30.87 42.56 15.47
N LEU A 107 -29.73 42.30 14.81
CA LEU A 107 -29.31 43.06 13.63
C LEU A 107 -29.02 42.16 12.42
N GLY A 108 -29.84 42.29 11.40
CA GLY A 108 -29.70 41.65 10.10
C GLY A 108 -30.89 40.77 9.74
N SER A 109 -31.19 40.67 8.44
CA SER A 109 -32.19 39.71 7.97
C SER A 109 -31.62 38.30 8.05
N ALA A 110 -32.45 37.31 8.35
CA ALA A 110 -32.08 35.90 8.35
C ALA A 110 -31.43 35.48 7.02
N GLN A 111 -31.91 36.03 5.91
CA GLN A 111 -31.36 35.81 4.57
C GLN A 111 -29.95 36.37 4.43
N ASP A 112 -29.63 37.56 4.93
CA ASP A 112 -28.27 38.11 4.86
C ASP A 112 -27.28 37.30 5.67
N ILE A 113 -27.71 36.82 6.86
CA ILE A 113 -26.90 35.99 7.73
C ILE A 113 -26.64 34.63 7.04
N ALA A 114 -27.67 33.98 6.50
CA ALA A 114 -27.55 32.71 5.78
C ALA A 114 -26.60 32.83 4.56
N THR A 115 -26.72 33.93 3.79
CA THR A 115 -25.83 34.25 2.68
C THR A 115 -24.38 34.40 3.12
N LYS A 116 -24.11 35.12 4.24
CA LYS A 116 -22.76 35.25 4.82
C LYS A 116 -22.20 33.91 5.31
N ILE A 117 -23.05 33.08 5.92
CA ILE A 117 -22.68 31.70 6.32
C ILE A 117 -22.32 30.87 5.09
N ARG A 118 -23.09 30.99 4.01
CA ARG A 118 -22.81 30.30 2.74
C ARG A 118 -21.45 30.72 2.17
N GLN A 119 -21.20 32.01 2.04
CA GLN A 119 -19.92 32.53 1.56
C GLN A 119 -18.75 32.08 2.41
N SER A 120 -18.90 32.07 3.73
CA SER A 120 -17.89 31.62 4.67
C SER A 120 -17.63 30.08 4.55
N THR A 121 -18.69 29.32 4.33
CA THR A 121 -18.57 27.87 4.08
C THR A 121 -17.84 27.61 2.77
N ASP A 122 -18.13 28.37 1.71
CA ASP A 122 -17.43 28.23 0.43
C ASP A 122 -15.93 28.57 0.57
N GLN A 123 -15.59 29.61 1.35
CA GLN A 123 -14.21 29.93 1.72
C GLN A 123 -13.54 28.81 2.52
N TYR A 124 -14.26 28.20 3.45
CA TYR A 124 -13.77 27.03 4.20
C TYR A 124 -13.49 25.85 3.29
N ILE A 125 -14.43 25.49 2.41
CA ILE A 125 -14.26 24.41 1.43
C ILE A 125 -13.03 24.69 0.56
N ASP A 126 -12.89 25.92 0.09
CA ASP A 126 -11.77 26.36 -0.74
C ASP A 126 -10.41 26.27 0.00
N ALA A 127 -10.42 26.55 1.31
CA ALA A 127 -9.22 26.50 2.15
C ALA A 127 -8.77 25.08 2.54
N ILE A 128 -9.69 24.11 2.60
CA ILE A 128 -9.34 22.71 2.92
C ILE A 128 -8.91 21.91 1.68
N LEU A 129 -9.27 22.35 0.48
CA LEU A 129 -8.87 21.68 -0.76
C LEU A 129 -7.38 21.90 -1.03
N PRO A 130 -6.61 20.84 -1.30
CA PRO A 130 -5.22 20.99 -1.68
C PRO A 130 -5.08 21.51 -3.13
N PRO A 131 -3.91 22.05 -3.51
CA PRO A 131 -3.74 22.89 -4.70
C PRO A 131 -4.28 22.33 -6.02
N LEU A 132 -3.83 21.13 -6.43
CA LEU A 132 -4.26 20.54 -7.71
C LEU A 132 -5.74 20.13 -7.67
N THR A 133 -6.18 19.53 -6.58
CA THR A 133 -7.59 19.13 -6.41
C THR A 133 -8.51 20.33 -6.49
N LYS A 134 -8.12 21.47 -5.90
CA LYS A 134 -8.84 22.74 -5.99
C LYS A 134 -8.89 23.24 -7.44
N ALA A 135 -7.75 23.26 -8.13
CA ALA A 135 -7.67 23.70 -9.52
C ALA A 135 -8.52 22.81 -10.45
N LEU A 136 -8.47 21.49 -10.26
CA LEU A 136 -9.25 20.51 -11.01
C LEU A 136 -10.75 20.71 -10.80
N PHE A 137 -11.21 20.85 -9.56
CA PHE A 137 -12.62 21.07 -9.26
C PHE A 137 -13.14 22.40 -9.83
N LYS A 138 -12.30 23.43 -9.82
CA LYS A 138 -12.63 24.71 -10.46
C LYS A 138 -12.79 24.52 -11.97
N TYR A 139 -11.81 23.88 -12.63
CA TYR A 139 -11.85 23.64 -14.07
C TYR A 139 -13.09 22.87 -14.50
N VAL A 140 -13.44 21.80 -13.77
CA VAL A 140 -14.64 20.98 -14.08
C VAL A 140 -15.93 21.82 -14.00
N LYS A 141 -16.03 22.76 -13.08
CA LYS A 141 -17.20 23.65 -12.93
C LYS A 141 -17.29 24.72 -14.02
N GLU A 142 -16.19 25.10 -14.67
CA GLU A 142 -16.17 26.15 -15.69
C GLU A 142 -16.73 25.70 -17.06
N GLU A 143 -17.05 24.43 -17.23
CA GLU A 143 -17.72 23.85 -18.41
C GLU A 143 -17.07 24.24 -19.75
N LYS A 144 -15.73 24.19 -19.82
CA LYS A 144 -14.99 24.54 -21.04
C LYS A 144 -15.19 23.49 -22.14
N TYR A 145 -15.36 23.95 -23.38
CA TYR A 145 -15.37 23.08 -24.54
C TYR A 145 -13.94 22.73 -24.95
N THR A 146 -13.65 21.44 -25.03
CA THR A 146 -12.33 20.93 -25.39
C THR A 146 -12.34 20.38 -26.82
N PHE A 147 -11.27 20.64 -27.57
CA PHE A 147 -10.99 20.06 -28.89
C PHE A 147 -9.65 19.32 -28.89
N CYS A 148 -9.25 18.80 -27.73
CA CYS A 148 -8.04 18.03 -27.51
C CYS A 148 -8.39 16.68 -26.87
N THR A 149 -7.39 15.79 -26.71
CA THR A 149 -7.58 14.54 -25.98
C THR A 149 -8.04 14.79 -24.53
N PRO A 150 -8.70 13.83 -23.87
CA PRO A 150 -9.11 12.50 -24.38
C PRO A 150 -10.34 12.57 -25.27
N GLY A 151 -10.46 11.58 -26.18
CA GLY A 151 -11.47 11.55 -27.24
C GLY A 151 -12.93 11.48 -26.79
N HIS A 152 -13.18 11.21 -25.52
CA HIS A 152 -14.55 11.21 -24.96
C HIS A 152 -15.11 12.64 -24.73
N MET A 153 -14.27 13.67 -24.79
CA MET A 153 -14.68 15.08 -24.71
C MET A 153 -15.56 15.38 -23.49
N GLY A 154 -15.04 15.14 -22.27
CA GLY A 154 -15.79 15.32 -21.03
C GLY A 154 -16.97 14.35 -20.86
N GLY A 155 -16.97 13.23 -21.60
CA GLY A 155 -17.99 12.19 -21.53
C GLY A 155 -18.97 12.17 -22.70
N THR A 156 -19.08 13.25 -23.48
CA THR A 156 -20.07 13.40 -24.59
C THR A 156 -20.01 12.24 -25.61
N ALA A 157 -18.83 11.64 -25.85
CA ALA A 157 -18.72 10.52 -26.77
C ALA A 157 -19.37 9.24 -26.22
N PHE A 158 -19.39 9.04 -24.91
CA PHE A 158 -20.06 7.88 -24.29
C PHE A 158 -21.57 7.94 -24.48
N GLU A 159 -22.18 9.12 -24.37
CA GLU A 159 -23.62 9.32 -24.52
C GLU A 159 -24.14 9.03 -25.94
N LYS A 160 -23.25 8.85 -26.94
CA LYS A 160 -23.63 8.57 -28.32
C LYS A 160 -23.98 7.10 -28.59
N SER A 161 -23.93 6.22 -27.62
CA SER A 161 -24.30 4.82 -27.73
C SER A 161 -24.91 4.26 -26.44
N PRO A 162 -25.82 3.26 -26.53
CA PRO A 162 -26.44 2.70 -25.31
C PRO A 162 -25.42 2.14 -24.30
N VAL A 163 -24.39 1.43 -24.76
CA VAL A 163 -23.34 0.90 -23.85
C VAL A 163 -22.51 2.00 -23.24
N GLY A 164 -22.23 3.06 -24.00
CA GLY A 164 -21.51 4.24 -23.51
C GLY A 164 -22.32 5.03 -22.48
N SER A 165 -23.63 5.21 -22.70
CA SER A 165 -24.51 5.88 -21.75
C SER A 165 -24.57 5.16 -20.41
N LEU A 166 -24.67 3.81 -20.41
CA LEU A 166 -24.60 3.02 -19.17
C LEU A 166 -23.27 3.20 -18.42
N PHE A 167 -22.16 3.29 -19.17
CA PHE A 167 -20.84 3.57 -18.58
C PHE A 167 -20.78 4.99 -17.99
N TYR A 168 -21.27 5.97 -18.69
CA TYR A 168 -21.34 7.36 -18.24
C TYR A 168 -22.19 7.51 -16.98
N ASP A 169 -23.40 6.93 -16.98
CA ASP A 169 -24.31 6.97 -15.82
C ASP A 169 -23.69 6.32 -14.57
N PHE A 170 -22.95 5.21 -14.77
CA PHE A 170 -22.29 4.52 -13.66
C PHE A 170 -21.17 5.35 -13.01
N PHE A 171 -20.29 5.98 -13.82
CA PHE A 171 -19.16 6.76 -13.32
C PHE A 171 -19.52 8.21 -12.99
N GLY A 172 -20.49 8.78 -13.65
CA GLY A 172 -21.00 10.12 -13.47
C GLY A 172 -20.18 11.21 -14.18
N GLU A 173 -20.85 12.34 -14.45
CA GLU A 173 -20.33 13.47 -15.20
C GLU A 173 -18.99 14.00 -14.67
N ASN A 174 -18.85 14.19 -13.36
CA ASN A 174 -17.64 14.75 -12.77
C ASN A 174 -16.40 13.87 -13.00
N THR A 175 -16.57 12.54 -13.03
CA THR A 175 -15.48 11.63 -13.34
C THR A 175 -15.02 11.82 -14.78
N MET A 176 -15.96 11.89 -15.74
CA MET A 176 -15.66 12.09 -17.14
C MET A 176 -15.04 13.46 -17.44
N ARG A 177 -15.54 14.50 -16.79
CA ARG A 177 -15.04 15.88 -16.97
C ARG A 177 -13.71 16.14 -16.26
N SER A 178 -13.35 15.32 -15.27
CA SER A 178 -12.05 15.40 -14.61
C SER A 178 -10.93 14.64 -15.33
N ASP A 179 -11.25 13.84 -16.33
CA ASP A 179 -10.25 13.19 -17.19
C ASP A 179 -9.86 14.14 -18.33
N ILE A 180 -8.71 14.80 -18.15
CA ILE A 180 -8.32 16.01 -18.87
C ILE A 180 -7.01 15.80 -19.61
N SER A 181 -6.80 16.60 -20.67
CA SER A 181 -5.54 16.65 -21.41
C SER A 181 -4.49 17.52 -20.71
N ILE A 182 -3.22 17.14 -20.86
CA ILE A 182 -2.07 18.03 -20.55
C ILE A 182 -2.08 19.33 -21.37
N SER A 183 -2.89 19.44 -22.42
CA SER A 183 -3.08 20.68 -23.19
C SER A 183 -3.77 21.79 -22.40
N VAL A 184 -4.33 21.47 -21.22
CA VAL A 184 -4.94 22.46 -20.32
C VAL A 184 -3.85 23.14 -19.49
N SER A 185 -3.28 24.21 -20.02
CA SER A 185 -2.11 24.90 -19.45
C SER A 185 -2.31 25.41 -18.02
N GLU A 186 -3.54 25.77 -17.64
CA GLU A 186 -3.85 26.27 -16.29
C GLU A 186 -3.67 25.21 -15.19
N LEU A 187 -3.68 23.92 -15.52
CA LEU A 187 -3.42 22.83 -14.60
C LEU A 187 -1.93 22.45 -14.52
N GLY A 188 -1.09 23.01 -15.40
CA GLY A 188 0.32 22.66 -15.47
C GLY A 188 0.57 21.26 -16.06
N SER A 189 1.74 20.72 -15.82
CA SER A 189 2.14 19.41 -16.34
C SER A 189 2.77 18.56 -15.24
N LEU A 190 2.31 17.30 -15.14
CA LEU A 190 2.91 16.34 -14.22
C LEU A 190 4.34 15.98 -14.65
N LEU A 191 4.61 15.86 -15.95
CA LEU A 191 5.91 15.48 -16.49
C LEU A 191 6.96 16.60 -16.33
N ASP A 192 6.53 17.87 -16.37
CA ASP A 192 7.38 19.03 -16.21
C ASP A 192 7.38 19.55 -14.77
N HIS A 193 6.70 18.89 -13.89
CA HIS A 193 6.52 19.31 -12.47
C HIS A 193 6.18 20.80 -12.37
N SER A 194 5.14 21.25 -13.09
CA SER A 194 4.80 22.68 -13.23
C SER A 194 3.37 22.99 -12.82
N GLY A 195 3.11 24.27 -12.45
CA GLY A 195 1.78 24.74 -12.06
C GLY A 195 1.20 23.99 -10.87
N PRO A 196 -0.12 23.76 -10.82
CA PRO A 196 -0.78 23.03 -9.74
C PRO A 196 -0.21 21.65 -9.44
N HIS A 197 0.40 20.96 -10.41
CA HIS A 197 1.10 19.69 -10.17
C HIS A 197 2.33 19.88 -9.27
N ARG A 198 3.16 20.92 -9.55
CA ARG A 198 4.29 21.27 -8.67
C ARG A 198 3.80 21.60 -7.27
N ASP A 199 2.77 22.45 -7.18
CA ASP A 199 2.23 22.86 -5.88
C ASP A 199 1.73 21.66 -5.07
N ALA A 200 1.13 20.66 -5.75
CA ALA A 200 0.71 19.40 -5.13
C ALA A 200 1.90 18.57 -4.62
N GLU A 201 2.94 18.42 -5.42
CA GLU A 201 4.16 17.69 -5.04
C GLU A 201 4.89 18.35 -3.88
N GLU A 202 4.97 19.68 -3.85
CA GLU A 202 5.50 20.44 -2.71
C GLU A 202 4.62 20.29 -1.46
N TYR A 203 3.29 20.31 -1.63
CA TYR A 203 2.36 20.06 -0.54
C TYR A 203 2.56 18.68 0.08
N ILE A 204 2.71 17.65 -0.76
CA ILE A 204 2.98 16.27 -0.36
C ILE A 204 4.34 16.20 0.35
N ALA A 205 5.39 16.79 -0.20
CA ALA A 205 6.73 16.77 0.38
C ALA A 205 6.73 17.32 1.82
N ARG A 206 6.10 18.49 2.03
CA ARG A 206 5.94 19.07 3.37
C ARG A 206 5.14 18.17 4.31
N THR A 207 4.13 17.47 3.80
CA THR A 207 3.27 16.59 4.60
C THR A 207 4.01 15.33 5.06
N PHE A 208 4.89 14.78 4.22
CA PHE A 208 5.64 13.55 4.48
C PHE A 208 7.07 13.78 5.02
N ASN A 209 7.44 15.00 5.39
CA ASN A 209 8.79 15.33 5.87
C ASN A 209 9.89 14.98 4.85
N ALA A 210 9.62 15.18 3.58
CA ALA A 210 10.55 15.01 2.48
C ALA A 210 11.08 16.35 1.96
N ASP A 211 12.25 16.35 1.34
CA ASP A 211 12.75 17.54 0.63
C ASP A 211 12.01 17.74 -0.70
N ARG A 212 11.68 16.60 -1.35
CA ARG A 212 10.90 16.54 -2.59
C ARG A 212 9.99 15.35 -2.59
N SER A 213 8.87 15.47 -3.31
CA SER A 213 7.98 14.34 -3.59
C SER A 213 7.54 14.40 -5.04
N TYR A 214 7.34 13.23 -5.63
CA TYR A 214 6.86 13.07 -7.01
C TYR A 214 5.65 12.16 -7.02
N ILE A 215 4.59 12.57 -7.70
CA ILE A 215 3.38 11.76 -7.88
C ILE A 215 3.61 10.77 -9.02
N VAL A 216 3.32 9.50 -8.80
CA VAL A 216 3.45 8.45 -9.81
C VAL A 216 2.08 7.78 -10.01
N THR A 217 1.61 7.74 -11.25
CA THR A 217 0.26 7.25 -11.61
C THR A 217 0.20 5.79 -12.06
N ASN A 218 1.28 5.05 -11.89
CA ASN A 218 1.36 3.65 -12.30
C ASN A 218 1.93 2.74 -11.18
N GLY A 219 1.60 3.07 -9.93
CA GLY A 219 1.94 2.29 -8.74
C GLY A 219 3.42 2.36 -8.33
N THR A 220 3.72 1.88 -7.14
CA THR A 220 5.10 1.78 -6.65
C THR A 220 5.97 0.89 -7.55
N SER A 221 5.38 0.00 -8.34
CA SER A 221 6.12 -0.76 -9.36
C SER A 221 6.86 0.14 -10.35
N THR A 222 6.27 1.28 -10.72
CA THR A 222 6.92 2.30 -11.54
C THR A 222 7.84 3.18 -10.71
N ALA A 223 7.42 3.59 -9.51
CA ALA A 223 8.24 4.39 -8.61
C ALA A 223 9.59 3.73 -8.29
N ASN A 224 9.59 2.42 -8.01
CA ASN A 224 10.81 1.63 -7.78
C ASN A 224 11.75 1.63 -8.98
N LYS A 225 11.22 1.53 -10.20
CA LYS A 225 12.03 1.57 -11.43
C LYS A 225 12.65 2.95 -11.66
N ILE A 226 11.88 4.02 -11.43
CA ILE A 226 12.39 5.40 -11.56
C ILE A 226 13.58 5.62 -10.61
N VAL A 227 13.39 5.30 -9.32
CA VAL A 227 14.46 5.46 -8.31
C VAL A 227 15.67 4.62 -8.66
N GLY A 228 15.49 3.34 -9.01
CA GLY A 228 16.58 2.44 -9.33
C GLY A 228 17.33 2.84 -10.60
N MET A 229 16.63 3.25 -11.65
CA MET A 229 17.24 3.75 -12.91
C MET A 229 18.10 4.99 -12.67
N TYR A 230 17.63 5.93 -11.86
CA TYR A 230 18.39 7.12 -11.50
C TYR A 230 19.61 6.80 -10.62
N SER A 231 19.45 5.89 -9.66
CA SER A 231 20.46 5.65 -8.61
C SER A 231 21.53 4.63 -8.99
N SER A 232 21.33 3.87 -10.06
CA SER A 232 22.14 2.69 -10.37
C SER A 232 22.57 2.67 -11.84
N PRO A 233 23.78 3.17 -12.16
CA PRO A 233 24.33 3.06 -13.52
C PRO A 233 24.49 1.60 -13.95
N ALA A 234 24.44 1.32 -15.25
CA ALA A 234 24.66 -0.02 -15.79
C ALA A 234 26.00 -0.61 -15.33
N GLY A 235 26.00 -1.86 -14.90
CA GLY A 235 27.16 -2.55 -14.32
C GLY A 235 27.42 -2.23 -12.84
N ALA A 236 26.69 -1.31 -12.24
CA ALA A 236 26.83 -1.03 -10.81
C ALA A 236 26.27 -2.17 -9.94
N THR A 237 26.88 -2.36 -8.78
CA THR A 237 26.38 -3.28 -7.76
C THR A 237 25.36 -2.58 -6.88
N ILE A 238 24.25 -3.28 -6.60
CA ILE A 238 23.21 -2.84 -5.67
C ILE A 238 22.99 -3.87 -4.57
N LEU A 239 22.76 -3.41 -3.35
CA LEU A 239 22.22 -4.25 -2.28
C LEU A 239 20.72 -4.33 -2.44
N ILE A 240 20.15 -5.52 -2.32
CA ILE A 240 18.72 -5.69 -2.50
C ILE A 240 18.15 -6.72 -1.54
N ASP A 241 17.05 -6.35 -0.87
CA ASP A 241 16.27 -7.24 -0.02
C ASP A 241 15.79 -8.45 -0.84
N ARG A 242 16.06 -9.65 -0.39
CA ARG A 242 15.59 -10.88 -1.07
C ARG A 242 14.07 -11.04 -1.01
N ASN A 243 13.39 -10.37 -0.08
CA ASN A 243 11.92 -10.25 -0.03
C ASN A 243 11.38 -9.12 -0.93
N CYS A 244 12.17 -8.63 -1.88
CA CYS A 244 11.76 -7.52 -2.73
C CYS A 244 10.55 -7.86 -3.60
N HIS A 245 9.78 -6.84 -3.90
CA HIS A 245 8.66 -6.93 -4.85
C HIS A 245 9.18 -7.20 -6.28
N LYS A 246 8.41 -7.94 -7.09
CA LYS A 246 8.75 -8.28 -8.49
C LYS A 246 9.16 -7.07 -9.37
N SER A 247 8.72 -5.85 -9.04
CA SER A 247 9.15 -4.65 -9.78
C SER A 247 10.65 -4.39 -9.68
N LEU A 248 11.29 -4.79 -8.59
CA LEU A 248 12.74 -4.68 -8.41
C LEU A 248 13.48 -5.76 -9.21
N THR A 249 12.90 -6.96 -9.38
CA THR A 249 13.43 -7.93 -10.33
C THR A 249 13.37 -7.38 -11.76
N HIS A 250 12.25 -6.78 -12.15
CA HIS A 250 12.14 -6.12 -13.45
C HIS A 250 13.13 -4.95 -13.60
N LEU A 251 13.38 -4.18 -12.54
CA LEU A 251 14.41 -3.14 -12.53
C LEU A 251 15.78 -3.75 -12.86
N MET A 252 16.18 -4.84 -12.19
CA MET A 252 17.46 -5.52 -12.43
C MET A 252 17.58 -6.04 -13.87
N MET A 253 16.47 -6.57 -14.44
CA MET A 253 16.42 -7.00 -15.84
C MET A 253 16.61 -5.82 -16.82
N MET A 254 16.07 -4.64 -16.49
CA MET A 254 16.14 -3.44 -17.35
C MET A 254 17.46 -2.69 -17.25
N SER A 255 18.02 -2.55 -16.04
CA SER A 255 19.11 -1.60 -15.75
C SER A 255 20.52 -2.19 -15.79
N ASN A 256 20.66 -3.50 -16.07
CA ASN A 256 21.96 -4.19 -16.10
C ASN A 256 22.81 -3.96 -14.83
N VAL A 257 22.21 -4.13 -13.67
CA VAL A 257 22.91 -4.03 -12.37
C VAL A 257 23.29 -5.43 -11.85
N VAL A 258 24.30 -5.46 -10.99
CA VAL A 258 24.75 -6.66 -10.30
C VAL A 258 24.11 -6.73 -8.91
N PRO A 259 23.15 -7.63 -8.65
CA PRO A 259 22.50 -7.72 -7.35
C PRO A 259 23.38 -8.45 -6.33
N VAL A 260 23.45 -7.90 -5.12
CA VAL A 260 23.96 -8.54 -3.92
C VAL A 260 22.81 -8.62 -2.93
N TYR A 261 22.36 -9.85 -2.62
CA TYR A 261 21.14 -10.04 -1.82
C TYR A 261 21.40 -9.97 -0.32
N LEU A 262 20.55 -9.20 0.36
CA LEU A 262 20.39 -9.19 1.81
C LEU A 262 19.32 -10.23 2.18
N ARG A 263 19.62 -11.13 3.12
CA ARG A 263 18.74 -12.24 3.47
C ARG A 263 17.83 -11.89 4.64
N PRO A 264 16.51 -11.84 4.43
CA PRO A 264 15.55 -11.69 5.51
C PRO A 264 15.30 -13.02 6.25
N THR A 265 14.74 -12.92 7.45
CA THR A 265 14.31 -14.06 8.25
C THR A 265 12.90 -14.54 7.85
N ARG A 266 12.53 -15.75 8.29
CA ARG A 266 11.16 -16.28 8.25
C ARG A 266 10.88 -17.08 9.51
N ASN A 267 9.61 -17.14 9.89
CA ASN A 267 9.19 -18.03 10.96
C ASN A 267 8.51 -19.29 10.39
N ALA A 268 8.17 -20.22 11.27
CA ALA A 268 7.54 -21.49 10.90
C ALA A 268 6.17 -21.32 10.19
N TYR A 269 5.45 -20.25 10.46
CA TYR A 269 4.20 -19.92 9.77
C TYR A 269 4.39 -19.39 8.33
N GLY A 270 5.65 -19.22 7.89
CA GLY A 270 5.95 -18.57 6.62
C GLY A 270 5.75 -17.05 6.62
N ILE A 271 5.60 -16.44 7.80
CA ILE A 271 5.54 -14.99 7.95
C ILE A 271 6.90 -14.41 7.59
N LEU A 272 6.87 -13.35 6.76
CA LEU A 272 8.06 -12.65 6.32
C LEU A 272 8.64 -11.80 7.45
N GLY A 273 9.83 -12.16 7.89
CA GLY A 273 10.63 -11.36 8.81
C GLY A 273 11.45 -10.30 8.09
N GLY A 274 12.22 -9.56 8.84
CA GLY A 274 13.16 -8.58 8.32
C GLY A 274 14.57 -9.14 8.14
N ILE A 275 15.44 -8.32 7.57
CA ILE A 275 16.86 -8.55 7.41
C ILE A 275 17.54 -8.33 8.76
N PRO A 276 18.29 -9.29 9.33
CA PRO A 276 19.02 -9.11 10.60
C PRO A 276 20.07 -7.99 10.51
N GLN A 277 20.39 -7.37 11.62
CA GLN A 277 21.40 -6.29 11.69
C GLN A 277 22.77 -6.74 11.18
N SER A 278 23.12 -8.01 11.39
CA SER A 278 24.38 -8.59 10.90
C SER A 278 24.55 -8.52 9.38
N GLU A 279 23.46 -8.59 8.62
CA GLU A 279 23.48 -8.49 7.16
C GLU A 279 23.85 -7.08 6.64
N PHE A 280 23.60 -6.03 7.44
CA PHE A 280 23.91 -4.64 7.09
C PHE A 280 25.35 -4.23 7.43
N THR A 281 26.12 -5.08 8.10
CA THR A 281 27.49 -4.76 8.49
C THR A 281 28.43 -4.71 7.28
N ARG A 282 29.45 -3.84 7.34
CA ARG A 282 30.45 -3.74 6.27
C ARG A 282 31.11 -5.10 5.97
N ALA A 283 31.47 -5.85 7.01
CA ALA A 283 32.09 -7.16 6.85
C ALA A 283 31.21 -8.17 6.10
N SER A 284 29.92 -8.21 6.43
CA SER A 284 28.95 -9.07 5.73
C SER A 284 28.80 -8.67 4.26
N ILE A 285 28.76 -7.37 3.98
CA ILE A 285 28.64 -6.86 2.61
C ILE A 285 29.92 -7.17 1.82
N GLU A 286 31.12 -6.99 2.39
CA GLU A 286 32.40 -7.33 1.75
C GLU A 286 32.47 -8.83 1.37
N GLU A 287 32.04 -9.71 2.28
CA GLU A 287 31.96 -11.13 2.02
C GLU A 287 31.00 -11.47 0.85
N LYS A 288 29.79 -10.88 0.86
CA LYS A 288 28.80 -11.09 -0.21
C LYS A 288 29.28 -10.57 -1.57
N VAL A 289 29.89 -9.38 -1.60
CA VAL A 289 30.48 -8.81 -2.82
C VAL A 289 31.56 -9.72 -3.38
N LYS A 290 32.46 -10.25 -2.51
CA LYS A 290 33.50 -11.19 -2.94
C LYS A 290 32.95 -12.47 -3.56
N ASN A 291 31.80 -12.94 -3.06
CA ASN A 291 31.15 -14.17 -3.51
C ASN A 291 30.17 -13.97 -4.68
N THR A 292 29.94 -12.74 -5.13
CA THR A 292 29.05 -12.43 -6.25
C THR A 292 29.88 -12.10 -7.50
N PRO A 293 29.67 -12.80 -8.63
CA PRO A 293 30.41 -12.53 -9.87
C PRO A 293 30.24 -11.07 -10.32
N ASN A 294 31.35 -10.45 -10.71
CA ASN A 294 31.41 -9.06 -11.22
C ASN A 294 30.92 -7.98 -10.25
N ALA A 295 30.67 -8.30 -8.97
CA ALA A 295 30.25 -7.31 -7.99
C ALA A 295 31.42 -6.40 -7.57
N THR A 296 31.09 -5.14 -7.37
CA THR A 296 31.97 -4.10 -6.79
C THR A 296 31.32 -3.57 -5.50
N TRP A 297 31.90 -2.55 -4.87
CA TRP A 297 31.25 -1.93 -3.72
C TRP A 297 29.89 -1.33 -4.13
N PRO A 298 28.80 -1.65 -3.40
CA PRO A 298 27.44 -1.21 -3.77
C PRO A 298 27.26 0.31 -3.74
N VAL A 299 26.56 0.85 -4.73
CA VAL A 299 26.25 2.28 -4.80
C VAL A 299 24.87 2.63 -4.25
N HIS A 300 23.97 1.66 -4.24
CA HIS A 300 22.58 1.81 -3.88
C HIS A 300 22.11 0.59 -3.08
N ALA A 301 21.18 0.80 -2.15
CA ALA A 301 20.56 -0.27 -1.39
C ALA A 301 19.05 -0.12 -1.42
N VAL A 302 18.34 -1.24 -1.58
CA VAL A 302 16.87 -1.31 -1.53
C VAL A 302 16.43 -2.22 -0.38
N VAL A 303 15.62 -1.69 0.52
CA VAL A 303 15.07 -2.40 1.69
C VAL A 303 13.55 -2.27 1.69
N THR A 304 12.85 -3.40 1.75
CA THR A 304 11.39 -3.43 1.82
C THR A 304 10.91 -3.09 3.24
N ASN A 305 10.34 -1.91 3.42
CA ASN A 305 9.85 -1.41 4.71
C ASN A 305 8.38 -0.94 4.60
N SER A 306 7.42 -1.63 5.19
CA SER A 306 7.49 -2.84 6.02
C SER A 306 7.49 -4.11 5.18
N THR A 307 7.80 -5.24 5.84
CA THR A 307 7.50 -6.55 5.23
C THR A 307 6.01 -6.66 4.93
N TYR A 308 5.65 -7.58 4.04
CA TYR A 308 4.23 -7.81 3.68
C TYR A 308 3.37 -8.09 4.92
N ASP A 309 3.88 -8.88 5.85
CA ASP A 309 3.18 -9.28 7.07
C ASP A 309 3.18 -8.22 8.19
N GLY A 310 3.82 -7.07 7.96
CA GLY A 310 3.72 -5.92 8.85
C GLY A 310 4.83 -5.79 9.89
N LEU A 311 6.06 -6.07 9.50
CA LEU A 311 7.21 -5.79 10.35
C LEU A 311 7.99 -4.58 9.82
N PHE A 312 8.09 -3.55 10.63
CA PHE A 312 8.88 -2.36 10.36
C PHE A 312 10.31 -2.49 10.82
N TYR A 313 11.21 -1.81 10.15
CA TYR A 313 12.57 -1.60 10.61
C TYR A 313 12.72 -0.34 11.48
N ASN A 314 13.77 -0.33 12.31
CA ASN A 314 14.42 0.88 12.77
C ASN A 314 15.19 1.47 11.57
N THR A 315 14.57 2.42 10.86
CA THR A 315 15.15 3.00 9.64
C THR A 315 16.39 3.84 9.92
N GLU A 316 16.47 4.45 11.11
CA GLU A 316 17.65 5.23 11.53
C GLU A 316 18.89 4.35 11.67
N TYR A 317 18.75 3.13 12.20
CA TYR A 317 19.84 2.17 12.25
C TYR A 317 20.38 1.86 10.83
N ILE A 318 19.47 1.54 9.90
CA ILE A 318 19.85 1.19 8.51
C ILE A 318 20.54 2.37 7.81
N LYS A 319 19.97 3.58 7.92
CA LYS A 319 20.53 4.80 7.32
C LYS A 319 21.95 5.10 7.81
N ASN A 320 22.22 4.85 9.10
CA ASN A 320 23.53 5.15 9.71
C ASN A 320 24.55 4.01 9.51
N THR A 321 24.09 2.76 9.33
CA THR A 321 24.97 1.59 9.21
C THR A 321 25.43 1.32 7.78
N LEU A 322 24.50 1.41 6.80
CA LEU A 322 24.82 1.10 5.40
C LEU A 322 25.78 2.15 4.80
N ASP A 323 26.92 1.70 4.33
CA ASP A 323 27.93 2.53 3.63
C ASP A 323 27.68 2.53 2.11
N VAL A 324 26.60 3.22 1.70
CA VAL A 324 26.20 3.40 0.29
C VAL A 324 25.81 4.85 0.05
N LYS A 325 25.86 5.29 -1.23
CA LYS A 325 25.47 6.66 -1.61
C LYS A 325 23.99 6.94 -1.45
N SER A 326 23.15 5.92 -1.68
CA SER A 326 21.70 6.08 -1.59
C SER A 326 21.03 4.83 -1.02
N ILE A 327 19.95 5.06 -0.25
CA ILE A 327 19.12 4.02 0.35
C ILE A 327 17.69 4.26 -0.09
N HIS A 328 17.06 3.23 -0.61
CA HIS A 328 15.68 3.22 -1.04
C HIS A 328 14.85 2.30 -0.13
N PHE A 329 13.92 2.87 0.61
CA PHE A 329 12.90 2.12 1.33
C PHE A 329 11.68 1.90 0.43
N ASP A 330 11.45 0.65 0.00
CA ASP A 330 10.19 0.28 -0.64
C ASP A 330 9.12 0.15 0.46
N SER A 331 8.44 1.26 0.71
CA SER A 331 7.39 1.43 1.73
C SER A 331 5.98 1.31 1.13
N ALA A 332 5.83 0.52 0.07
CA ALA A 332 4.56 0.40 -0.67
C ALA A 332 3.35 0.06 0.21
N TRP A 333 3.55 -0.60 1.34
CA TRP A 333 2.50 -1.05 2.25
C TRP A 333 2.24 -0.12 3.43
N VAL A 334 3.00 0.96 3.59
CA VAL A 334 2.99 1.73 4.84
C VAL A 334 3.03 3.26 4.65
N PRO A 335 2.19 3.83 3.77
CA PRO A 335 2.21 5.28 3.50
C PRO A 335 1.69 6.14 4.67
N TYR A 336 1.34 5.55 5.80
CA TYR A 336 0.77 6.21 6.99
C TYR A 336 1.77 6.42 8.13
N THR A 337 3.00 5.93 8.01
CA THR A 337 3.98 5.85 9.12
C THR A 337 4.40 7.21 9.69
N ASN A 338 4.35 8.28 8.90
CA ASN A 338 4.73 9.62 9.37
C ASN A 338 3.65 10.31 10.23
N PHE A 339 2.47 9.70 10.41
CA PHE A 339 1.29 10.40 10.94
C PHE A 339 0.86 9.95 12.34
N HIS A 340 1.59 9.02 12.96
CA HIS A 340 1.30 8.60 14.33
C HIS A 340 2.60 8.34 15.11
N PRO A 341 2.70 8.80 16.39
CA PRO A 341 3.94 8.68 17.19
C PRO A 341 4.49 7.26 17.34
N ILE A 342 3.63 6.23 17.29
CA ILE A 342 4.04 4.83 17.42
C ILE A 342 4.98 4.38 16.29
N TYR A 343 4.94 5.04 15.15
CA TYR A 343 5.77 4.76 13.98
C TYR A 343 7.00 5.67 13.90
N GLN A 344 7.28 6.47 14.93
CA GLN A 344 8.47 7.33 14.93
C GLN A 344 9.75 6.51 14.71
N GLY A 345 10.61 6.98 13.78
CA GLY A 345 11.85 6.30 13.41
C GLY A 345 11.69 5.05 12.54
N LYS A 346 10.46 4.79 12.01
CA LYS A 346 10.14 3.61 11.20
C LYS A 346 9.86 3.91 9.72
N ALA A 347 9.72 5.18 9.35
CA ALA A 347 9.59 5.61 7.96
C ALA A 347 10.94 5.94 7.34
N GLY A 348 11.08 5.79 6.03
CA GLY A 348 12.26 6.24 5.30
C GLY A 348 12.50 7.74 5.46
N MET A 349 11.43 8.53 5.46
CA MET A 349 11.48 9.99 5.63
C MET A 349 11.56 10.46 7.10
N SER A 350 11.63 9.54 8.07
CA SER A 350 11.85 9.92 9.48
C SER A 350 13.19 10.62 9.68
N GLY A 351 13.28 11.46 10.71
CA GLY A 351 14.51 12.14 11.12
C GLY A 351 14.99 13.21 10.13
N GLU A 352 16.23 13.63 10.34
CA GLU A 352 16.93 14.65 9.55
C GLU A 352 17.64 14.04 8.33
N ARG A 353 18.22 14.89 7.49
CA ARG A 353 19.11 14.46 6.39
C ARG A 353 20.31 13.73 6.92
N VAL A 354 20.68 12.63 6.28
CA VAL A 354 21.94 11.93 6.58
C VAL A 354 23.04 12.53 5.66
N PRO A 355 24.11 13.12 6.23
CA PRO A 355 25.15 13.74 5.43
C PRO A 355 25.76 12.78 4.41
N GLY A 356 25.86 13.22 3.15
CA GLY A 356 26.46 12.46 2.06
C GLY A 356 25.60 11.30 1.52
N LYS A 357 24.35 11.14 1.99
CA LYS A 357 23.43 10.11 1.51
C LYS A 357 22.14 10.70 0.96
N ILE A 358 21.55 9.99 0.02
CA ILE A 358 20.21 10.26 -0.50
C ILE A 358 19.30 9.14 -0.01
N ILE A 359 18.18 9.51 0.61
CA ILE A 359 17.17 8.56 1.06
C ILE A 359 15.94 8.70 0.15
N TYR A 360 15.54 7.59 -0.43
CA TYR A 360 14.28 7.46 -1.17
C TYR A 360 13.29 6.65 -0.37
N GLU A 361 12.03 7.01 -0.48
CA GLU A 361 10.92 6.21 0.03
C GLU A 361 9.82 6.17 -1.03
N THR A 362 9.46 4.98 -1.51
CA THR A 362 8.38 4.79 -2.46
C THR A 362 7.16 4.22 -1.75
N GLN A 363 5.99 4.82 -2.00
CA GLN A 363 4.76 4.47 -1.30
C GLN A 363 3.62 4.25 -2.29
N SER A 364 2.85 3.15 -2.13
CA SER A 364 1.55 2.99 -2.79
C SER A 364 0.47 3.69 -1.97
N THR A 365 0.13 4.89 -2.35
CA THR A 365 -0.89 5.70 -1.66
C THR A 365 -2.22 4.94 -1.59
N HIS A 366 -2.59 4.27 -2.70
CA HIS A 366 -3.84 3.54 -2.85
C HIS A 366 -4.01 2.32 -1.93
N LYS A 367 -2.91 1.75 -1.39
CA LYS A 367 -3.01 0.53 -0.58
C LYS A 367 -3.64 0.76 0.78
N LEU A 368 -3.17 1.76 1.52
CA LEU A 368 -3.61 1.99 2.90
C LEU A 368 -3.98 3.44 3.22
N LEU A 369 -3.89 4.36 2.27
CA LEU A 369 -4.51 5.69 2.30
C LEU A 369 -5.69 5.74 1.31
N ALA A 370 -6.43 6.84 1.33
CA ALA A 370 -7.64 7.00 0.52
C ALA A 370 -7.29 7.56 -0.87
N ALA A 371 -6.83 6.71 -1.78
CA ALA A 371 -6.53 7.08 -3.17
C ALA A 371 -7.00 6.03 -4.16
N PHE A 372 -7.16 6.40 -5.43
CA PHE A 372 -7.48 5.47 -6.50
C PHE A 372 -6.33 4.49 -6.74
N SER A 373 -6.64 3.29 -7.21
CA SER A 373 -5.63 2.30 -7.64
C SER A 373 -4.61 2.95 -8.57
N GLN A 374 -3.36 2.51 -8.53
CA GLN A 374 -2.19 3.08 -9.21
C GLN A 374 -1.60 4.36 -8.55
N ALA A 375 -2.33 5.06 -7.70
CA ALA A 375 -1.79 6.21 -6.97
C ALA A 375 -0.60 5.82 -6.11
N SER A 376 0.54 6.47 -6.34
CA SER A 376 1.78 6.25 -5.59
C SER A 376 2.65 7.51 -5.55
N MET A 377 3.67 7.50 -4.70
CA MET A 377 4.57 8.63 -4.48
C MET A 377 6.01 8.15 -4.37
N ILE A 378 6.93 9.01 -4.79
CA ILE A 378 8.36 8.92 -4.48
C ILE A 378 8.68 10.11 -3.56
N HIS A 379 9.24 9.84 -2.40
CA HIS A 379 9.77 10.86 -1.50
C HIS A 379 11.29 10.82 -1.52
N VAL A 380 11.91 11.99 -1.49
CA VAL A 380 13.37 12.15 -1.53
C VAL A 380 13.82 13.01 -0.37
N LYS A 381 14.85 12.57 0.35
CA LYS A 381 15.55 13.35 1.35
C LYS A 381 17.05 13.34 1.03
N GLY A 382 17.60 14.50 0.67
CA GLY A 382 18.94 14.69 0.15
C GLY A 382 18.95 15.41 -1.20
N GLU A 383 20.13 15.65 -1.73
CA GLU A 383 20.31 16.41 -2.98
C GLU A 383 20.39 15.47 -4.19
N ILE A 384 19.53 15.70 -5.17
CA ILE A 384 19.49 14.98 -6.44
C ILE A 384 19.69 15.95 -7.62
N ASN A 385 20.18 15.43 -8.75
CA ASN A 385 20.08 16.15 -10.02
C ASN A 385 18.67 15.99 -10.57
N GLU A 386 17.87 17.04 -10.51
CA GLU A 386 16.46 17.04 -10.88
C GLU A 386 16.23 16.72 -12.35
N GLU A 387 17.07 17.25 -13.25
CA GLU A 387 16.97 17.01 -14.69
C GLU A 387 17.17 15.52 -15.00
N THR A 388 18.24 14.92 -14.46
CA THR A 388 18.51 13.49 -14.66
C THR A 388 17.44 12.60 -14.00
N PHE A 389 16.92 13.02 -12.83
CA PHE A 389 15.84 12.29 -12.17
C PHE A 389 14.56 12.35 -12.99
N ASN A 390 14.26 13.52 -13.58
CA ASN A 390 13.08 13.68 -14.44
C ASN A 390 13.17 12.86 -15.73
N GLU A 391 14.37 12.70 -16.31
CA GLU A 391 14.56 11.78 -17.45
C GLU A 391 14.18 10.34 -17.06
N ALA A 392 14.63 9.85 -15.90
CA ALA A 392 14.25 8.53 -15.42
C ALA A 392 12.74 8.45 -15.12
N TYR A 393 12.13 9.53 -14.63
CA TYR A 393 10.69 9.63 -14.40
C TYR A 393 9.91 9.55 -15.71
N MET A 394 10.29 10.32 -16.74
CA MET A 394 9.64 10.34 -18.04
C MET A 394 9.72 9.01 -18.79
N MET A 395 10.82 8.26 -18.65
CA MET A 395 10.95 6.91 -19.25
C MET A 395 9.85 5.93 -18.80
N HIS A 396 9.26 6.16 -17.63
CA HIS A 396 8.31 5.24 -17.01
C HIS A 396 6.90 5.83 -16.84
N THR A 397 6.68 7.09 -17.26
CA THR A 397 5.43 7.80 -17.02
C THR A 397 4.75 8.12 -18.36
N SER A 398 3.43 7.89 -18.42
CA SER A 398 2.61 8.29 -19.56
C SER A 398 2.60 9.81 -19.73
N THR A 399 2.63 10.28 -20.98
CA THR A 399 2.41 11.70 -21.31
C THR A 399 0.97 12.16 -21.05
N SER A 400 0.04 11.22 -20.76
CA SER A 400 -1.38 11.51 -20.50
C SER A 400 -1.78 10.91 -19.15
N PRO A 401 -1.37 11.51 -18.02
CA PRO A 401 -1.72 11.01 -16.71
C PRO A 401 -3.21 11.16 -16.44
N HIS A 402 -3.80 10.19 -15.73
CA HIS A 402 -5.18 10.28 -15.29
C HIS A 402 -5.29 11.25 -14.11
N TYR A 403 -5.91 12.42 -14.31
CA TYR A 403 -5.98 13.48 -13.30
C TYR A 403 -6.70 13.08 -12.01
N GLY A 404 -7.69 12.18 -12.09
CA GLY A 404 -8.36 11.60 -10.93
C GLY A 404 -7.39 10.84 -10.01
N ILE A 405 -6.42 10.10 -10.58
CA ILE A 405 -5.38 9.42 -9.81
C ILE A 405 -4.46 10.45 -9.13
N VAL A 406 -4.00 11.45 -9.88
CA VAL A 406 -3.13 12.51 -9.35
C VAL A 406 -3.80 13.26 -8.21
N ALA A 407 -5.04 13.75 -8.42
CA ALA A 407 -5.81 14.46 -7.42
C ALA A 407 -6.13 13.60 -6.18
N SER A 408 -6.41 12.29 -6.37
CA SER A 408 -6.63 11.37 -5.25
C SER A 408 -5.37 11.18 -4.40
N THR A 409 -4.18 11.20 -5.02
CA THR A 409 -2.90 11.11 -4.31
C THR A 409 -2.69 12.33 -3.40
N GLU A 410 -2.89 13.52 -3.94
CA GLU A 410 -2.80 14.76 -3.19
C GLU A 410 -3.87 14.85 -2.09
N THR A 411 -5.10 14.46 -2.39
CA THR A 411 -6.21 14.42 -1.42
C THR A 411 -5.89 13.48 -0.26
N ALA A 412 -5.34 12.30 -0.54
CA ALA A 412 -4.92 11.37 0.49
C ALA A 412 -3.86 11.99 1.42
N ALA A 413 -2.88 12.70 0.87
CA ALA A 413 -1.90 13.44 1.66
C ALA A 413 -2.55 14.54 2.51
N ALA A 414 -3.53 15.28 1.95
CA ALA A 414 -4.26 16.31 2.66
C ALA A 414 -5.07 15.75 3.84
N MET A 415 -5.69 14.58 3.68
CA MET A 415 -6.40 13.87 4.76
C MET A 415 -5.47 13.49 5.92
N MET A 416 -4.18 13.27 5.65
CA MET A 416 -3.19 12.88 6.66
C MET A 416 -2.55 14.06 7.40
N LYS A 417 -2.80 15.29 6.97
CA LYS A 417 -2.15 16.47 7.54
C LYS A 417 -2.59 16.76 8.98
N GLY A 418 -1.60 16.89 9.89
CA GLY A 418 -1.79 17.29 11.27
C GLY A 418 -2.63 16.32 12.11
N ASN A 419 -3.47 16.86 13.01
CA ASN A 419 -4.26 16.05 13.93
C ASN A 419 -5.31 15.15 13.23
N ALA A 420 -5.76 15.51 12.03
CA ALA A 420 -6.72 14.69 11.29
C ALA A 420 -6.10 13.33 10.91
N GLY A 421 -4.90 13.31 10.35
CA GLY A 421 -4.20 12.07 10.02
C GLY A 421 -3.91 11.22 11.26
N LYS A 422 -3.44 11.86 12.35
CA LYS A 422 -3.21 11.17 13.63
C LYS A 422 -4.47 10.46 14.13
N ARG A 423 -5.65 11.13 14.09
CA ARG A 423 -6.91 10.53 14.49
C ARG A 423 -7.33 9.36 13.60
N LEU A 424 -7.18 9.49 12.28
CA LEU A 424 -7.50 8.42 11.34
C LEU A 424 -6.67 7.15 11.62
N ILE A 425 -5.37 7.29 11.82
CA ILE A 425 -4.49 6.16 12.12
C ILE A 425 -4.74 5.61 13.51
N ASN A 426 -4.93 6.45 14.52
CA ASN A 426 -5.29 6.01 15.88
C ASN A 426 -6.57 5.16 15.86
N GLY A 427 -7.61 5.60 15.14
CA GLY A 427 -8.84 4.84 14.99
C GLY A 427 -8.65 3.47 14.31
N SER A 428 -7.70 3.36 13.35
CA SER A 428 -7.34 2.07 12.74
C SER A 428 -6.64 1.15 13.74
N ILE A 429 -5.67 1.69 14.50
CA ILE A 429 -4.93 0.97 15.54
C ILE A 429 -5.89 0.45 16.62
N GLU A 430 -6.78 1.31 17.13
CA GLU A 430 -7.75 0.93 18.16
C GLU A 430 -8.69 -0.19 17.68
N ARG A 431 -9.18 -0.12 16.44
CA ARG A 431 -10.03 -1.17 15.87
C ARG A 431 -9.29 -2.50 15.71
N ALA A 432 -8.05 -2.45 15.23
CA ALA A 432 -7.21 -3.63 15.08
C ALA A 432 -6.90 -4.28 16.44
N ILE A 433 -6.50 -3.48 17.43
CA ILE A 433 -6.24 -3.97 18.80
C ILE A 433 -7.50 -4.57 19.40
N ARG A 434 -8.65 -3.90 19.25
CA ARG A 434 -9.94 -4.45 19.76
C ARG A 434 -10.29 -5.79 19.12
N PHE A 435 -10.09 -5.93 17.81
CA PHE A 435 -10.32 -7.19 17.11
C PHE A 435 -9.37 -8.29 17.61
N ARG A 436 -8.08 -8.00 17.75
CA ARG A 436 -7.08 -8.93 18.28
C ARG A 436 -7.43 -9.42 19.68
N LYS A 437 -7.85 -8.50 20.56
CA LYS A 437 -8.30 -8.81 21.92
C LYS A 437 -9.54 -9.69 21.92
N GLU A 438 -10.48 -9.44 21.03
CA GLU A 438 -11.72 -10.22 20.95
C GLU A 438 -11.45 -11.67 20.53
N ILE A 439 -10.55 -11.90 19.56
CA ILE A 439 -10.11 -13.25 19.18
C ILE A 439 -9.45 -13.97 20.38
N ARG A 440 -8.56 -13.28 21.12
CA ARG A 440 -7.92 -13.85 22.32
C ARG A 440 -8.90 -14.12 23.44
N ARG A 441 -9.88 -13.22 23.65
CA ARG A 441 -10.94 -13.41 24.64
C ARG A 441 -11.77 -14.65 24.33
N LEU A 442 -12.19 -14.82 23.07
CA LEU A 442 -12.92 -16.02 22.64
C LEU A 442 -12.11 -17.29 22.87
N ARG A 443 -10.80 -17.28 22.62
CA ARG A 443 -9.93 -18.43 22.88
C ARG A 443 -9.86 -18.80 24.36
N THR A 444 -9.95 -17.82 25.24
CA THR A 444 -9.85 -18.04 26.70
C THR A 444 -11.20 -18.42 27.34
N GLU A 445 -12.29 -17.83 26.87
CA GLU A 445 -13.61 -17.92 27.50
C GLU A 445 -14.55 -18.92 26.81
N SER A 446 -14.30 -19.25 25.53
CA SER A 446 -15.17 -20.13 24.74
C SER A 446 -14.54 -21.51 24.56
N ASP A 447 -15.24 -22.55 25.04
CA ASP A 447 -14.77 -23.91 24.84
C ASP A 447 -14.70 -24.26 23.35
N GLY A 448 -13.57 -24.85 22.95
CA GLY A 448 -13.30 -25.30 21.58
C GLY A 448 -12.99 -24.20 20.57
N TRP A 449 -12.89 -22.90 20.94
CA TRP A 449 -12.44 -21.87 20.02
C TRP A 449 -11.00 -22.12 19.61
N PHE A 450 -10.69 -22.14 18.31
CA PHE A 450 -9.40 -22.58 17.80
C PHE A 450 -8.60 -21.51 17.06
N PHE A 451 -9.19 -20.38 16.66
CA PHE A 451 -8.41 -19.30 16.05
C PHE A 451 -7.57 -18.55 17.08
N ASP A 452 -6.43 -18.06 16.64
CA ASP A 452 -5.57 -17.16 17.43
C ASP A 452 -5.09 -16.00 16.55
N VAL A 453 -4.34 -15.08 17.13
CA VAL A 453 -3.70 -13.97 16.44
C VAL A 453 -2.20 -13.96 16.73
N TRP A 454 -1.41 -13.71 15.70
CA TRP A 454 0.02 -13.56 15.81
C TRP A 454 0.33 -12.17 16.39
N GLN A 455 0.72 -12.16 17.67
CA GLN A 455 0.93 -10.92 18.43
C GLN A 455 1.65 -11.19 19.75
N PRO A 456 2.24 -10.16 20.40
CA PRO A 456 2.72 -10.26 21.78
C PRO A 456 1.55 -10.50 22.76
N ASP A 457 1.86 -11.02 23.94
CA ASP A 457 0.83 -11.34 24.94
C ASP A 457 0.10 -10.09 25.43
N ASN A 458 0.81 -8.98 25.59
CA ASN A 458 0.24 -7.70 26.00
C ASN A 458 0.24 -6.69 24.84
N ILE A 459 -0.72 -6.80 23.94
CA ILE A 459 -0.83 -5.95 22.75
C ILE A 459 -1.18 -4.48 23.07
N ASP A 460 -1.67 -4.17 24.27
CA ASP A 460 -1.99 -2.79 24.67
C ASP A 460 -0.74 -1.95 24.99
N GLU A 461 0.35 -2.59 25.33
CA GLU A 461 1.59 -1.91 25.68
C GLU A 461 2.47 -1.74 24.44
N VAL A 462 2.72 -0.50 24.03
CA VAL A 462 3.62 -0.17 22.90
C VAL A 462 5.02 -0.78 23.09
N ALA A 463 5.49 -0.91 24.34
CA ALA A 463 6.75 -1.55 24.67
C ALA A 463 6.83 -3.04 24.28
N CYS A 464 5.70 -3.71 24.05
CA CYS A 464 5.64 -5.10 23.62
C CYS A 464 5.66 -5.28 22.09
N TRP A 465 5.57 -4.21 21.32
CA TRP A 465 5.51 -4.27 19.85
C TRP A 465 6.87 -4.47 19.15
N PRO A 466 8.02 -4.01 19.70
CA PRO A 466 9.32 -4.45 19.22
C PRO A 466 9.45 -5.98 19.33
N LEU A 467 10.00 -6.61 18.32
CA LEU A 467 10.37 -8.01 18.39
C LEU A 467 11.62 -8.15 19.28
N ASN A 468 11.48 -8.93 20.34
CA ASN A 468 12.57 -9.17 21.26
C ASN A 468 13.04 -10.63 21.16
N PRO A 469 14.33 -10.92 21.02
CA PRO A 469 14.86 -12.29 20.91
C PRO A 469 14.46 -13.24 22.04
N ARG A 470 14.05 -12.70 23.18
CA ARG A 470 13.60 -13.48 24.35
C ARG A 470 12.12 -13.90 24.27
N ASN A 471 11.37 -13.34 23.34
CA ASN A 471 9.94 -13.62 23.21
C ASN A 471 9.73 -14.72 22.16
N GLU A 472 8.95 -15.72 22.49
CA GLU A 472 8.69 -16.86 21.60
C GLU A 472 7.50 -16.64 20.63
N TRP A 473 6.60 -15.70 20.94
CA TRP A 473 5.37 -15.49 20.19
C TRP A 473 5.57 -15.21 18.70
N HIS A 474 6.68 -14.55 18.34
CA HIS A 474 6.96 -14.18 16.95
C HIS A 474 7.53 -15.33 16.11
N GLY A 475 8.16 -16.33 16.74
CA GLY A 475 8.71 -17.51 16.08
C GLY A 475 9.89 -17.28 15.13
N PHE A 476 10.51 -16.09 15.14
CA PHE A 476 11.71 -15.83 14.32
C PHE A 476 12.98 -16.24 15.05
N PRO A 477 13.87 -16.97 14.38
CA PRO A 477 15.23 -17.16 14.87
C PRO A 477 16.08 -15.90 14.62
N ASN A 478 17.11 -15.69 15.45
CA ASN A 478 18.19 -14.73 15.19
C ASN A 478 17.71 -13.29 14.87
N ILE A 479 16.80 -12.75 15.65
CA ILE A 479 16.41 -11.35 15.57
C ILE A 479 17.19 -10.49 16.54
N ASP A 480 17.32 -9.20 16.22
CA ASP A 480 18.02 -8.21 17.02
C ASP A 480 17.05 -7.38 17.86
N ASN A 481 17.51 -6.93 19.04
CA ASN A 481 16.73 -6.00 19.87
C ASN A 481 16.52 -4.67 19.15
N ASP A 482 15.34 -4.07 19.31
CA ASP A 482 14.99 -2.73 18.82
C ASP A 482 15.22 -2.52 17.30
N HIS A 483 15.21 -3.61 16.55
CA HIS A 483 15.42 -3.58 15.12
C HIS A 483 14.12 -3.68 14.33
N MET A 484 13.21 -4.55 14.75
CA MET A 484 11.93 -4.79 14.09
C MET A 484 10.74 -4.59 15.01
N TYR A 485 9.63 -4.13 14.44
CA TYR A 485 8.42 -3.74 15.16
C TYR A 485 7.19 -4.28 14.46
N LEU A 486 6.25 -4.85 15.25
CA LEU A 486 4.96 -5.30 14.74
C LEU A 486 4.06 -4.10 14.39
N ASP A 487 3.45 -4.15 13.22
CA ASP A 487 2.39 -3.24 12.82
C ASP A 487 1.03 -3.71 13.35
N PRO A 488 0.40 -2.99 14.27
CA PRO A 488 -0.87 -3.43 14.86
C PRO A 488 -2.01 -3.53 13.87
N ILE A 489 -2.03 -2.70 12.81
CA ILE A 489 -3.13 -2.65 11.83
C ILE A 489 -3.07 -3.78 10.79
N LYS A 490 -1.96 -4.50 10.70
CA LYS A 490 -1.83 -5.72 9.92
C LYS A 490 -2.08 -6.91 10.83
N VAL A 491 -3.31 -7.41 10.80
CA VAL A 491 -3.77 -8.48 11.71
C VAL A 491 -3.59 -9.83 11.06
N THR A 492 -2.64 -10.62 11.56
CA THR A 492 -2.44 -12.00 11.14
C THR A 492 -3.21 -12.93 12.08
N LEU A 493 -4.26 -13.54 11.56
CA LEU A 493 -5.03 -14.58 12.22
C LEU A 493 -4.34 -15.93 12.01
N LEU A 494 -4.26 -16.75 13.04
CA LEU A 494 -3.70 -18.10 13.00
C LEU A 494 -4.84 -19.13 12.99
N THR A 495 -4.67 -20.17 12.17
CA THR A 495 -5.53 -21.36 12.16
C THR A 495 -4.84 -22.54 12.84
N PRO A 496 -5.54 -23.55 13.36
CA PRO A 496 -4.97 -24.72 14.03
C PRO A 496 -4.07 -25.55 13.11
N GLY A 497 -3.14 -26.27 13.70
CA GLY A 497 -2.30 -27.26 13.02
C GLY A 497 -0.82 -26.97 13.04
N LEU A 498 -0.40 -25.76 13.45
CA LEU A 498 0.99 -25.37 13.53
C LEU A 498 1.23 -24.48 14.74
N SER A 499 2.23 -24.81 15.53
CA SER A 499 2.66 -24.04 16.71
C SER A 499 3.78 -23.03 16.36
N PRO A 500 3.98 -21.97 17.16
CA PRO A 500 5.03 -20.97 16.89
C PRO A 500 6.46 -21.53 16.78
N ASN A 501 6.74 -22.62 17.46
CA ASN A 501 8.04 -23.32 17.41
C ASN A 501 8.22 -24.22 16.17
N GLY A 502 7.24 -24.26 15.25
CA GLY A 502 7.30 -25.06 14.04
C GLY A 502 6.80 -26.50 14.19
N THR A 503 6.25 -26.88 15.33
CA THR A 503 5.68 -28.22 15.54
C THR A 503 4.32 -28.31 14.85
N LEU A 504 4.18 -29.28 13.92
CA LEU A 504 2.89 -29.62 13.32
C LEU A 504 2.08 -30.47 14.30
N GLU A 505 0.86 -30.05 14.56
CA GLU A 505 -0.10 -30.74 15.44
C GLU A 505 -0.63 -32.02 14.77
N GLU A 506 -1.41 -32.80 15.49
CA GLU A 506 -2.00 -34.03 14.94
C GLU A 506 -3.10 -33.70 13.93
N GLU A 507 -3.92 -32.73 14.25
CA GLU A 507 -4.99 -32.19 13.42
C GLU A 507 -4.72 -30.74 13.04
N GLY A 508 -5.22 -30.31 11.86
CA GLY A 508 -5.02 -28.93 11.43
C GLY A 508 -6.07 -28.45 10.44
N ILE A 509 -6.22 -27.12 10.39
CA ILE A 509 -7.10 -26.45 9.44
C ILE A 509 -6.26 -25.52 8.56
N PRO A 510 -5.88 -25.95 7.35
CA PRO A 510 -5.17 -25.08 6.41
C PRO A 510 -5.95 -23.80 6.16
N ALA A 511 -5.26 -22.66 6.24
CA ALA A 511 -5.91 -21.34 6.17
C ALA A 511 -6.62 -21.09 4.82
N SER A 512 -6.22 -21.78 3.76
CA SER A 512 -6.88 -21.74 2.45
C SER A 512 -8.37 -22.15 2.50
N ILE A 513 -8.73 -23.10 3.38
CA ILE A 513 -10.12 -23.52 3.57
C ILE A 513 -10.94 -22.37 4.20
N VAL A 514 -10.38 -21.73 5.23
CA VAL A 514 -11.01 -20.59 5.90
C VAL A 514 -11.14 -19.40 4.93
N SER A 515 -10.11 -19.15 4.12
CA SER A 515 -10.12 -18.09 3.11
C SER A 515 -11.24 -18.29 2.09
N LYS A 516 -11.41 -19.51 1.55
CA LYS A 516 -12.52 -19.83 0.64
C LYS A 516 -13.89 -19.67 1.31
N TYR A 517 -14.03 -20.05 2.57
CA TYR A 517 -15.25 -19.84 3.31
C TYR A 517 -15.58 -18.35 3.50
N LEU A 518 -14.58 -17.54 3.81
CA LEU A 518 -14.75 -16.09 3.95
C LEU A 518 -15.17 -15.45 2.62
N ASP A 519 -14.57 -15.89 1.51
CA ASP A 519 -14.91 -15.42 0.16
C ASP A 519 -16.38 -15.72 -0.20
N GLU A 520 -16.87 -16.93 0.07
CA GLU A 520 -18.30 -17.29 -0.07
C GLU A 520 -19.25 -16.38 0.74
N HIS A 521 -18.71 -15.74 1.79
CA HIS A 521 -19.46 -14.81 2.64
C HIS A 521 -19.14 -13.32 2.36
N GLY A 522 -18.53 -13.04 1.20
CA GLY A 522 -18.21 -11.68 0.74
C GLY A 522 -17.08 -11.00 1.53
N ILE A 523 -16.18 -11.75 2.16
CA ILE A 523 -15.03 -11.25 2.89
C ILE A 523 -13.74 -11.68 2.19
N ILE A 524 -13.09 -10.72 1.54
CA ILE A 524 -11.84 -10.96 0.81
C ILE A 524 -10.65 -10.79 1.76
N VAL A 525 -9.79 -11.81 1.81
CA VAL A 525 -8.58 -11.84 2.63
C VAL A 525 -7.42 -11.23 1.84
N GLU A 526 -6.56 -10.47 2.50
CA GLU A 526 -5.39 -9.85 1.83
C GLU A 526 -4.35 -10.90 1.43
N LYS A 527 -4.03 -11.82 2.34
CA LYS A 527 -3.04 -12.88 2.11
C LYS A 527 -3.45 -14.15 2.85
N THR A 528 -3.34 -15.29 2.18
CA THR A 528 -3.54 -16.62 2.76
C THR A 528 -2.20 -17.35 2.79
N GLY A 529 -1.67 -17.61 3.99
CA GLY A 529 -0.53 -18.49 4.20
C GLY A 529 -0.97 -19.93 4.49
N PRO A 530 -0.06 -20.83 4.84
CA PRO A 530 -0.43 -22.21 5.15
C PRO A 530 -1.38 -22.34 6.35
N TYR A 531 -1.08 -21.64 7.46
CA TYR A 531 -1.88 -21.62 8.69
C TYR A 531 -2.11 -20.19 9.20
N ASN A 532 -2.14 -19.22 8.31
CA ASN A 532 -2.38 -17.83 8.68
C ASN A 532 -3.12 -17.06 7.60
N LEU A 533 -3.89 -16.04 8.02
CA LEU A 533 -4.63 -15.12 7.17
C LEU A 533 -4.28 -13.70 7.57
N LEU A 534 -3.93 -12.86 6.62
CA LEU A 534 -3.63 -11.44 6.87
C LEU A 534 -4.84 -10.58 6.53
N PHE A 535 -5.24 -9.73 7.48
CA PHE A 535 -6.29 -8.72 7.34
C PHE A 535 -5.72 -7.32 7.55
N LEU A 536 -6.10 -6.39 6.68
CA LEU A 536 -5.68 -4.98 6.75
C LEU A 536 -6.75 -4.14 7.45
N PHE A 537 -6.44 -3.61 8.62
CA PHE A 537 -7.29 -2.67 9.34
C PHE A 537 -6.97 -1.23 8.96
N SER A 538 -7.11 -0.90 7.67
CA SER A 538 -6.87 0.45 7.14
C SER A 538 -7.87 1.48 7.70
N ILE A 539 -7.65 2.76 7.35
CA ILE A 539 -8.57 3.86 7.68
C ILE A 539 -10.00 3.65 7.15
N GLY A 540 -10.17 2.78 6.14
CA GLY A 540 -11.47 2.43 5.55
C GLY A 540 -12.22 1.29 6.25
N ILE A 541 -11.63 0.67 7.28
CA ILE A 541 -12.31 -0.37 8.07
C ILE A 541 -13.12 0.28 9.20
N ASP A 542 -14.41 0.04 9.22
CA ASP A 542 -15.31 0.47 10.28
C ASP A 542 -15.66 -0.69 11.26
N LYS A 543 -16.46 -0.37 12.27
CA LYS A 543 -16.92 -1.35 13.27
C LYS A 543 -17.74 -2.47 12.62
N THR A 544 -18.56 -2.16 11.62
CA THR A 544 -19.45 -3.14 10.95
C THR A 544 -18.64 -4.19 10.22
N LYS A 545 -17.61 -3.78 9.46
CA LYS A 545 -16.72 -4.70 8.75
C LYS A 545 -15.95 -5.62 9.71
N ALA A 546 -15.44 -5.08 10.82
CA ALA A 546 -14.74 -5.88 11.83
C ALA A 546 -15.67 -6.91 12.50
N LEU A 547 -16.91 -6.53 12.82
CA LEU A 547 -17.90 -7.44 13.38
C LEU A 547 -18.37 -8.50 12.36
N SER A 548 -18.49 -8.16 11.08
CA SER A 548 -18.83 -9.11 10.02
C SER A 548 -17.76 -10.20 9.88
N LEU A 549 -16.47 -9.80 9.93
CA LEU A 549 -15.37 -10.77 9.94
C LEU A 549 -15.44 -11.70 11.15
N LEU A 550 -15.62 -11.15 12.36
CA LEU A 550 -15.71 -11.96 13.58
C LEU A 550 -16.88 -12.94 13.52
N ARG A 551 -18.03 -12.50 13.02
CA ARG A 551 -19.23 -13.35 12.83
C ARG A 551 -18.94 -14.48 11.84
N ALA A 552 -18.32 -14.19 10.69
CA ALA A 552 -18.00 -15.21 9.70
C ALA A 552 -17.02 -16.26 10.25
N LEU A 553 -16.03 -15.87 11.07
CA LEU A 553 -15.13 -16.80 11.76
C LEU A 553 -15.89 -17.68 12.78
N THR A 554 -16.86 -17.11 13.51
CA THR A 554 -17.70 -17.85 14.44
C THR A 554 -18.62 -18.85 13.71
N ASP A 555 -19.20 -18.45 12.59
CA ASP A 555 -20.03 -19.31 11.76
C ASP A 555 -19.20 -20.42 11.12
N PHE A 556 -17.96 -20.13 10.65
CA PHE A 556 -17.02 -21.14 10.17
C PHE A 556 -16.74 -22.21 11.24
N LYS A 557 -16.42 -21.77 12.46
CA LYS A 557 -16.20 -22.70 13.57
C LYS A 557 -17.40 -23.64 13.76
N ARG A 558 -18.59 -23.09 13.77
CA ARG A 558 -19.83 -23.89 13.94
C ARG A 558 -20.00 -24.94 12.84
N VAL A 559 -19.82 -24.58 11.56
CA VAL A 559 -19.98 -25.52 10.45
C VAL A 559 -18.87 -26.57 10.41
N TYR A 560 -17.66 -26.21 10.88
CA TYR A 560 -16.54 -27.12 11.04
C TYR A 560 -16.79 -28.15 12.15
N ASP A 561 -17.24 -27.72 13.33
CA ASP A 561 -17.55 -28.60 14.46
C ASP A 561 -18.68 -29.57 14.12
N LEU A 562 -19.68 -29.12 13.38
CA LEU A 562 -20.78 -29.96 12.87
C LEU A 562 -20.32 -30.91 11.74
N ASN A 563 -19.09 -30.78 11.27
CA ASN A 563 -18.49 -31.54 10.19
C ASN A 563 -19.39 -31.64 8.96
N LEU A 564 -19.87 -30.48 8.48
CA LEU A 564 -20.80 -30.42 7.37
C LEU A 564 -20.11 -30.83 6.05
N ARG A 565 -20.90 -31.21 5.04
CA ARG A 565 -20.38 -31.57 3.72
C ARG A 565 -19.80 -30.33 3.01
N VAL A 566 -18.73 -30.52 2.23
CA VAL A 566 -18.07 -29.46 1.45
C VAL A 566 -19.08 -28.72 0.57
N LYS A 567 -20.00 -29.42 -0.10
CA LYS A 567 -21.03 -28.80 -0.94
C LYS A 567 -21.95 -27.78 -0.21
N ASN A 568 -22.07 -27.88 1.11
CA ASN A 568 -22.90 -26.98 1.92
C ASN A 568 -22.07 -25.85 2.53
N VAL A 569 -20.76 -26.02 2.69
CA VAL A 569 -19.86 -25.08 3.33
C VAL A 569 -19.10 -24.23 2.29
N LEU A 570 -18.72 -24.86 1.17
CA LEU A 570 -17.93 -24.30 0.09
C LEU A 570 -18.58 -24.65 -1.27
N PRO A 571 -19.78 -24.11 -1.58
CA PRO A 571 -20.51 -24.45 -2.79
C PRO A 571 -19.75 -24.11 -4.08
N SER A 572 -18.98 -23.03 -4.13
CA SER A 572 -18.16 -22.69 -5.30
C SER A 572 -17.09 -23.75 -5.55
N LEU A 573 -16.38 -24.16 -4.51
CA LEU A 573 -15.40 -25.27 -4.59
C LEU A 573 -16.05 -26.58 -5.06
N TYR A 574 -17.21 -26.90 -4.50
CA TYR A 574 -17.95 -28.08 -4.94
C TYR A 574 -18.28 -28.04 -6.44
N ASN A 575 -18.71 -26.86 -6.95
CA ASN A 575 -19.07 -26.69 -8.35
C ASN A 575 -17.87 -26.82 -9.32
N GLU A 576 -16.64 -26.56 -8.85
CA GLU A 576 -15.42 -26.77 -9.64
C GLU A 576 -15.11 -28.26 -9.87
N ALA A 577 -15.36 -29.13 -8.87
CA ALA A 577 -15.10 -30.57 -8.95
C ALA A 577 -16.19 -31.39 -8.22
N PRO A 578 -17.42 -31.45 -8.76
CA PRO A 578 -18.55 -32.06 -8.07
C PRO A 578 -18.35 -33.53 -7.71
N ASP A 579 -17.78 -34.32 -8.62
CA ASP A 579 -17.57 -35.77 -8.39
C ASP A 579 -16.55 -36.02 -7.28
N PHE A 580 -15.53 -35.17 -7.16
CA PHE A 580 -14.50 -35.28 -6.14
C PHE A 580 -15.06 -34.92 -4.74
N TYR A 581 -15.83 -33.81 -4.63
CA TYR A 581 -16.29 -33.26 -3.34
C TYR A 581 -17.67 -33.78 -2.90
N LYS A 582 -18.34 -34.65 -3.67
CA LYS A 582 -19.74 -35.06 -3.47
C LYS A 582 -20.08 -35.51 -2.06
N GLU A 583 -19.26 -36.39 -1.50
CA GLU A 583 -19.49 -36.97 -0.18
C GLU A 583 -18.54 -36.41 0.88
N MET A 584 -17.51 -35.68 0.46
CA MET A 584 -16.46 -35.16 1.34
C MET A 584 -17.02 -34.17 2.38
N ARG A 585 -16.54 -34.31 3.60
CA ARG A 585 -16.85 -33.41 4.72
C ARG A 585 -15.71 -32.44 4.96
N ILE A 586 -16.02 -31.30 5.61
CA ILE A 586 -15.05 -30.21 5.80
C ILE A 586 -13.84 -30.62 6.63
N GLN A 587 -14.02 -31.48 7.64
CA GLN A 587 -12.89 -32.01 8.43
C GLN A 587 -12.02 -32.99 7.62
N GLU A 588 -12.62 -33.82 6.76
CA GLU A 588 -11.85 -34.70 5.88
C GLU A 588 -10.98 -33.91 4.89
N LEU A 589 -11.53 -32.84 4.32
CA LEU A 589 -10.79 -31.92 3.47
C LEU A 589 -9.63 -31.28 4.23
N ALA A 590 -9.88 -30.79 5.44
CA ALA A 590 -8.85 -30.14 6.27
C ALA A 590 -7.73 -31.12 6.63
N GLN A 591 -8.06 -32.30 7.10
CA GLN A 591 -7.10 -33.34 7.48
C GLN A 591 -6.30 -33.86 6.29
N GLY A 592 -6.95 -33.98 5.12
CA GLY A 592 -6.28 -34.43 3.90
C GLY A 592 -5.19 -33.46 3.44
N ILE A 593 -5.49 -32.14 3.38
CA ILE A 593 -4.49 -31.14 3.04
C ILE A 593 -3.42 -31.04 4.15
N HIS A 594 -3.83 -31.08 5.43
CA HIS A 594 -2.90 -31.07 6.57
C HIS A 594 -1.93 -32.25 6.54
N ALA A 595 -2.37 -33.42 6.15
CA ALA A 595 -1.53 -34.62 6.03
C ALA A 595 -0.46 -34.44 4.94
N LEU A 596 -0.76 -33.82 3.79
CA LEU A 596 0.22 -33.48 2.77
C LEU A 596 1.25 -32.47 3.30
N VAL A 597 0.80 -31.42 3.95
CA VAL A 597 1.68 -30.41 4.58
C VAL A 597 2.62 -31.07 5.59
N LYS A 598 2.10 -32.02 6.40
CA LYS A 598 2.86 -32.78 7.40
C LYS A 598 3.85 -33.74 6.75
N HIS A 599 3.45 -34.44 5.66
CA HIS A 599 4.31 -35.32 4.89
C HIS A 599 5.56 -34.61 4.39
N HIS A 600 5.43 -33.39 3.90
CA HIS A 600 6.54 -32.57 3.41
C HIS A 600 7.30 -31.81 4.50
N ASN A 601 6.90 -31.91 5.75
CA ASN A 601 7.45 -31.11 6.86
C ASN A 601 7.57 -29.62 6.51
N LEU A 602 6.43 -29.01 6.15
CA LEU A 602 6.35 -27.63 5.65
C LEU A 602 7.16 -26.62 6.47
N PRO A 603 7.15 -26.60 7.83
CA PRO A 603 7.91 -25.61 8.59
C PRO A 603 9.41 -25.64 8.32
N ASP A 604 10.02 -26.84 8.29
CA ASP A 604 11.43 -27.01 7.93
C ASP A 604 11.68 -26.62 6.47
N LEU A 605 10.79 -27.02 5.59
CA LEU A 605 10.89 -26.72 4.17
C LEU A 605 10.79 -25.22 3.88
N MET A 606 9.86 -24.51 4.52
CA MET A 606 9.72 -23.05 4.44
C MET A 606 10.97 -22.33 4.93
N TYR A 607 11.56 -22.78 6.04
CA TYR A 607 12.78 -22.19 6.57
C TYR A 607 13.95 -22.41 5.59
N ARG A 608 14.22 -23.67 5.20
CA ARG A 608 15.38 -24.02 4.38
C ARG A 608 15.31 -23.51 2.94
N ALA A 609 14.12 -23.40 2.36
CA ALA A 609 13.94 -22.86 1.00
C ALA A 609 14.35 -21.38 0.86
N PHE A 610 14.40 -20.64 1.97
CA PHE A 610 14.78 -19.22 1.96
C PHE A 610 16.10 -18.93 2.69
N GLU A 611 16.65 -19.91 3.41
CA GLU A 611 17.97 -19.80 4.05
C GLU A 611 19.10 -19.93 3.03
N VAL A 612 18.98 -20.89 2.11
CA VAL A 612 20.00 -21.16 1.09
C VAL A 612 19.48 -20.69 -0.28
N LEU A 613 19.96 -19.53 -0.71
CA LEU A 613 19.57 -18.95 -1.99
C LEU A 613 20.14 -19.77 -3.16
N PRO A 614 19.41 -19.87 -4.31
CA PRO A 614 19.96 -20.35 -5.55
C PRO A 614 21.21 -19.56 -5.95
N LYS A 615 22.14 -20.20 -6.65
CA LYS A 615 23.40 -19.58 -7.06
C LYS A 615 23.20 -18.62 -8.22
N LEU A 616 23.57 -17.35 -8.06
CA LEU A 616 23.60 -16.40 -9.15
C LEU A 616 24.72 -16.78 -10.12
N VAL A 617 24.38 -17.15 -11.37
CA VAL A 617 25.31 -17.52 -12.43
C VAL A 617 25.53 -16.35 -13.38
N MET A 618 24.47 -15.63 -13.68
CA MET A 618 24.49 -14.40 -14.49
C MET A 618 23.52 -13.36 -13.93
N THR A 619 23.65 -12.13 -14.37
CA THR A 619 22.71 -11.08 -13.91
C THR A 619 21.29 -11.34 -14.42
N PRO A 620 20.24 -10.85 -13.74
CA PRO A 620 18.89 -10.89 -14.28
C PRO A 620 18.74 -10.22 -15.65
N HIS A 621 19.55 -9.22 -15.93
CA HIS A 621 19.62 -8.57 -17.24
C HIS A 621 20.10 -9.54 -18.32
N ASP A 622 21.24 -10.20 -18.11
CA ASP A 622 21.82 -11.13 -19.09
C ASP A 622 20.88 -12.31 -19.35
N ALA A 623 20.27 -12.87 -18.28
CA ALA A 623 19.29 -13.93 -18.40
C ALA A 623 18.08 -13.50 -19.26
N PHE A 624 17.58 -12.28 -19.06
CA PHE A 624 16.50 -11.74 -19.87
C PHE A 624 16.92 -11.50 -21.34
N GLN A 625 18.16 -11.06 -21.57
CA GLN A 625 18.69 -10.92 -22.94
C GLN A 625 18.75 -12.29 -23.66
N GLU A 626 19.15 -13.36 -22.96
CA GLU A 626 19.12 -14.72 -23.52
C GLU A 626 17.70 -15.21 -23.82
N GLU A 627 16.74 -14.88 -22.96
CA GLU A 627 15.32 -15.14 -23.24
C GLU A 627 14.84 -14.42 -24.51
N VAL A 628 15.15 -13.12 -24.66
CA VAL A 628 14.78 -12.33 -25.84
C VAL A 628 15.41 -12.89 -27.12
N ARG A 629 16.62 -13.47 -27.03
CA ARG A 629 17.29 -14.14 -28.16
C ARG A 629 16.69 -15.52 -28.48
N GLY A 630 15.79 -16.06 -27.65
CA GLY A 630 15.23 -17.39 -27.80
C GLY A 630 16.16 -18.52 -27.34
N ASN A 631 17.19 -18.22 -26.57
CA ASN A 631 18.12 -19.18 -25.98
C ASN A 631 17.53 -19.84 -24.73
N ILE A 632 16.28 -20.22 -24.80
CA ILE A 632 15.50 -20.82 -23.72
C ILE A 632 14.90 -22.15 -24.15
N GLU A 633 14.62 -23.02 -23.17
CA GLU A 633 13.90 -24.28 -23.37
C GLU A 633 12.94 -24.56 -22.21
N PRO A 634 11.80 -25.23 -22.46
CA PRO A 634 10.94 -25.70 -21.40
C PRO A 634 11.63 -26.88 -20.66
N CYS A 635 11.48 -26.88 -19.33
CA CYS A 635 12.03 -27.91 -18.46
C CYS A 635 10.94 -28.35 -17.47
N ALA A 636 10.82 -29.64 -17.21
CA ALA A 636 9.97 -30.08 -16.12
C ALA A 636 10.52 -29.55 -14.78
N LEU A 637 9.63 -29.10 -13.90
CA LEU A 637 10.02 -28.56 -12.58
C LEU A 637 10.90 -29.54 -11.82
N ASP A 638 10.62 -30.85 -11.93
CA ASP A 638 11.40 -31.96 -11.29
C ASP A 638 12.85 -32.04 -11.78
N ASP A 639 13.09 -31.58 -13.01
CA ASP A 639 14.41 -31.67 -13.68
C ASP A 639 15.18 -30.31 -13.61
N MET A 640 14.68 -29.32 -12.82
CA MET A 640 15.25 -27.98 -12.74
C MET A 640 16.60 -27.93 -12.02
N LEU A 641 16.97 -28.95 -11.25
CA LEU A 641 18.23 -28.98 -10.50
C LEU A 641 19.45 -28.93 -11.46
N GLY A 642 20.35 -27.94 -11.23
CA GLY A 642 21.51 -27.69 -12.09
C GLY A 642 21.21 -26.93 -13.36
N LYS A 643 19.98 -26.42 -13.52
CA LYS A 643 19.58 -25.55 -14.63
C LYS A 643 19.50 -24.09 -14.17
N VAL A 644 19.76 -23.17 -15.10
CA VAL A 644 19.67 -21.73 -14.87
C VAL A 644 18.27 -21.24 -15.25
N SER A 645 17.57 -20.59 -14.33
CA SER A 645 16.22 -20.06 -14.60
C SER A 645 16.29 -18.90 -15.58
N ALA A 646 15.47 -18.93 -16.62
CA ALA A 646 15.28 -17.79 -17.51
C ALA A 646 14.37 -16.72 -16.87
N ASN A 647 13.38 -17.16 -16.10
CA ASN A 647 12.35 -16.30 -15.51
C ASN A 647 12.38 -16.33 -13.97
N MET A 648 11.75 -15.33 -13.34
CA MET A 648 11.50 -15.41 -11.92
C MET A 648 10.45 -16.50 -11.62
N ILE A 649 10.63 -17.21 -10.51
CA ILE A 649 9.62 -18.14 -9.97
C ILE A 649 9.12 -17.55 -8.65
N LEU A 650 7.82 -17.31 -8.60
CA LEU A 650 7.21 -16.54 -7.54
C LEU A 650 5.85 -17.12 -7.16
N PRO A 651 5.75 -17.87 -6.04
CA PRO A 651 4.48 -18.38 -5.54
C PRO A 651 3.64 -17.27 -4.89
N TYR A 652 2.33 -17.31 -5.12
CA TYR A 652 1.34 -16.48 -4.43
C TYR A 652 0.45 -17.36 -3.54
N PRO A 653 0.45 -17.17 -2.23
CA PRO A 653 1.33 -16.34 -1.42
C PRO A 653 2.75 -16.90 -1.27
N PRO A 654 3.77 -16.13 -0.87
CA PRO A 654 3.71 -14.76 -0.35
C PRO A 654 3.97 -13.67 -1.39
N GLY A 655 4.11 -13.98 -2.68
CA GLY A 655 4.41 -12.97 -3.69
C GLY A 655 5.86 -12.48 -3.69
N VAL A 656 6.79 -13.32 -3.19
CA VAL A 656 8.24 -13.06 -3.14
C VAL A 656 8.95 -14.06 -4.02
N PRO A 657 9.86 -13.62 -4.94
CA PRO A 657 10.58 -14.55 -5.80
C PRO A 657 11.44 -15.54 -5.01
N VAL A 658 11.24 -16.83 -5.24
CA VAL A 658 12.09 -17.90 -4.68
C VAL A 658 13.26 -18.22 -5.60
N VAL A 659 13.11 -17.97 -6.90
CA VAL A 659 14.17 -18.03 -7.90
C VAL A 659 14.16 -16.76 -8.74
N MET A 660 15.31 -16.15 -8.95
CA MET A 660 15.48 -15.00 -9.81
C MET A 660 15.97 -15.43 -11.20
N PRO A 661 15.73 -14.63 -12.26
CA PRO A 661 16.35 -14.88 -13.56
C PRO A 661 17.89 -14.91 -13.43
N GLY A 662 18.54 -15.86 -14.08
CA GLY A 662 20.00 -16.03 -14.00
C GLY A 662 20.49 -16.81 -12.77
N GLU A 663 19.59 -17.24 -11.89
CA GLU A 663 19.92 -18.13 -10.78
C GLU A 663 19.80 -19.62 -11.17
N MET A 664 20.69 -20.44 -10.60
CA MET A 664 20.74 -21.89 -10.76
C MET A 664 20.39 -22.59 -9.44
N LEU A 665 19.48 -23.53 -9.48
CA LEU A 665 19.22 -24.42 -8.34
C LEU A 665 20.37 -25.42 -8.20
N THR A 666 21.08 -25.35 -7.07
CA THR A 666 22.14 -26.27 -6.70
C THR A 666 21.60 -27.37 -5.78
N LYS A 667 22.45 -28.35 -5.43
CA LYS A 667 22.09 -29.40 -4.45
C LYS A 667 21.76 -28.79 -3.08
N GLU A 668 22.45 -27.71 -2.70
CA GLU A 668 22.24 -26.99 -1.42
C GLU A 668 20.89 -26.26 -1.40
N SER A 669 20.47 -25.69 -2.53
CA SER A 669 19.18 -25.00 -2.67
C SER A 669 18.02 -25.92 -3.10
N ARG A 670 18.20 -27.24 -3.05
CA ARG A 670 17.14 -28.25 -3.32
C ARG A 670 15.85 -28.01 -2.51
N PRO A 671 15.87 -27.49 -1.27
CA PRO A 671 14.65 -27.16 -0.54
C PRO A 671 13.71 -26.18 -1.27
N VAL A 672 14.24 -25.30 -2.12
CA VAL A 672 13.42 -24.41 -2.98
C VAL A 672 12.58 -25.24 -3.95
N LEU A 673 13.21 -26.24 -4.63
CA LEU A 673 12.52 -27.13 -5.53
C LEU A 673 11.45 -27.93 -4.80
N SER A 674 11.80 -28.54 -3.65
CA SER A 674 10.86 -29.31 -2.84
C SER A 674 9.67 -28.49 -2.35
N PHE A 675 9.88 -27.21 -2.03
CA PHE A 675 8.81 -26.29 -1.66
C PHE A 675 7.84 -26.03 -2.84
N LEU A 676 8.37 -25.79 -4.03
CA LEU A 676 7.55 -25.62 -5.24
C LEU A 676 6.78 -26.89 -5.60
N GLN A 677 7.43 -28.06 -5.50
CA GLN A 677 6.81 -29.37 -5.75
C GLN A 677 5.64 -29.63 -4.81
N MET A 678 5.80 -29.33 -3.52
CA MET A 678 4.73 -29.48 -2.53
C MET A 678 3.51 -28.58 -2.87
N LEU A 679 3.74 -27.32 -3.26
CA LEU A 679 2.64 -26.43 -3.66
C LEU A 679 1.89 -26.97 -4.88
N CYS A 680 2.61 -27.51 -5.87
CA CYS A 680 2.02 -28.14 -7.05
C CYS A 680 1.24 -29.42 -6.69
N GLU A 681 1.75 -30.22 -5.75
CA GLU A 681 1.11 -31.46 -5.31
C GLU A 681 -0.22 -31.21 -4.59
N ILE A 682 -0.30 -30.20 -3.73
CA ILE A 682 -1.56 -29.81 -3.08
C ILE A 682 -2.65 -29.51 -4.12
N GLY A 683 -2.35 -28.69 -5.11
CA GLY A 683 -3.29 -28.36 -6.18
C GLY A 683 -3.65 -29.55 -7.07
N ALA A 684 -2.71 -30.48 -7.28
CA ALA A 684 -2.97 -31.70 -8.06
C ALA A 684 -3.92 -32.68 -7.34
N HIS A 685 -3.84 -32.75 -5.99
CA HIS A 685 -4.67 -33.65 -5.17
C HIS A 685 -6.03 -33.03 -4.80
N TYR A 686 -6.10 -31.72 -4.64
CA TYR A 686 -7.32 -31.01 -4.21
C TYR A 686 -7.68 -29.93 -5.22
N PRO A 687 -8.53 -30.23 -6.23
CA PRO A 687 -8.99 -29.26 -7.21
C PRO A 687 -9.57 -28.01 -6.55
N GLY A 688 -9.16 -26.83 -7.02
CA GLY A 688 -9.53 -25.53 -6.44
C GLY A 688 -8.59 -25.04 -5.31
N PHE A 689 -7.55 -25.81 -4.96
CA PHE A 689 -6.48 -25.38 -4.06
C PHE A 689 -5.13 -25.23 -4.77
N GLU A 690 -5.16 -25.03 -6.07
CA GLU A 690 -3.98 -24.72 -6.86
C GLU A 690 -3.35 -23.41 -6.38
N THR A 691 -2.04 -23.45 -6.13
CA THR A 691 -1.27 -22.24 -5.86
C THR A 691 -0.86 -21.60 -7.18
N ASP A 692 -1.18 -20.31 -7.37
CA ASP A 692 -0.63 -19.55 -8.49
C ASP A 692 0.87 -19.34 -8.29
N ILE A 693 1.67 -19.94 -9.16
CA ILE A 693 3.13 -19.81 -9.15
C ILE A 693 3.56 -19.17 -10.45
N HIS A 694 3.83 -17.86 -10.41
CA HIS A 694 4.38 -17.17 -11.58
C HIS A 694 5.70 -17.83 -12.01
N GLY A 695 5.83 -18.08 -13.30
CA GLY A 695 6.98 -18.80 -13.88
C GLY A 695 6.86 -20.33 -13.85
N VAL A 696 5.77 -20.90 -13.32
CA VAL A 696 5.45 -22.34 -13.39
C VAL A 696 4.08 -22.50 -14.03
N HIS A 697 3.95 -23.41 -14.99
CA HIS A 697 2.66 -23.71 -15.62
C HIS A 697 2.47 -25.23 -15.75
N ARG A 698 1.23 -25.69 -15.70
CA ARG A 698 0.90 -27.10 -15.91
C ARG A 698 0.71 -27.35 -17.40
N ASP A 699 1.50 -28.27 -17.94
CA ASP A 699 1.33 -28.73 -19.34
C ASP A 699 0.06 -29.58 -19.48
N GLY A 700 -0.82 -29.17 -20.37
CA GLY A 700 -2.12 -29.82 -20.54
C GLY A 700 -2.05 -31.24 -21.14
N ALA A 701 -0.98 -31.57 -21.86
CA ALA A 701 -0.82 -32.88 -22.51
C ALA A 701 -0.19 -33.91 -21.58
N THR A 702 0.81 -33.50 -20.80
CA THR A 702 1.58 -34.38 -19.91
C THR A 702 1.14 -34.34 -18.46
N GLY A 703 0.42 -33.26 -18.06
CA GLY A 703 0.05 -32.97 -16.67
C GLY A 703 1.22 -32.52 -15.80
N LYS A 704 2.45 -32.41 -16.34
CA LYS A 704 3.65 -31.99 -15.62
C LYS A 704 3.67 -30.49 -15.41
N TYR A 705 4.28 -30.08 -14.31
CA TYR A 705 4.60 -28.67 -14.06
C TYR A 705 5.90 -28.30 -14.77
N MET A 706 5.87 -27.23 -15.55
CA MET A 706 6.94 -26.78 -16.42
C MET A 706 7.44 -25.41 -16.01
N VAL A 707 8.73 -25.18 -16.17
CA VAL A 707 9.45 -23.92 -16.02
C VAL A 707 10.24 -23.61 -17.29
N VAL A 708 10.73 -22.40 -17.42
CA VAL A 708 11.60 -22.00 -18.54
C VAL A 708 13.03 -21.83 -18.03
N VAL A 709 13.98 -22.51 -18.67
CA VAL A 709 15.40 -22.46 -18.33
C VAL A 709 16.23 -22.00 -19.53
N LEU A 710 17.42 -21.51 -19.28
CA LEU A 710 18.38 -21.20 -20.33
C LEU A 710 18.97 -22.49 -20.94
N LYS A 711 19.17 -22.50 -22.26
CA LYS A 711 19.82 -23.61 -22.95
C LYS A 711 21.26 -23.81 -22.45
N GLN A 712 21.71 -25.08 -22.30
CA GLN A 712 23.10 -25.37 -21.96
C GLN A 712 24.02 -24.90 -23.09
N GLY A 713 25.02 -24.10 -22.77
CA GLY A 713 25.93 -23.49 -23.75
C GLY A 713 25.79 -21.94 -23.85
N ALA A 714 24.83 -21.36 -23.15
CA ALA A 714 24.74 -19.88 -23.02
C ALA A 714 25.82 -19.30 -22.07
N ASP A 715 26.64 -20.15 -21.46
CA ASP A 715 27.65 -19.76 -20.45
C ASP A 715 29.01 -19.35 -21.03
N GLU A 716 29.27 -19.52 -22.34
CA GLU A 716 30.47 -18.92 -22.95
C GLU A 716 30.15 -17.49 -23.38
N PRO A 717 30.84 -16.46 -22.83
CA PRO A 717 30.75 -15.11 -23.39
C PRO A 717 31.23 -15.24 -24.84
N GLY A 718 30.25 -15.25 -25.75
CA GLY A 718 30.53 -15.34 -27.19
C GLY A 718 31.58 -14.34 -27.54
N ASP A 719 32.63 -14.79 -28.23
CA ASP A 719 33.67 -13.95 -28.85
C ASP A 719 33.01 -12.71 -29.39
N LYS A 720 33.42 -11.56 -28.87
CA LYS A 720 33.05 -10.27 -29.43
C LYS A 720 33.29 -10.36 -30.92
N PRO A 721 32.31 -10.07 -31.80
CA PRO A 721 32.57 -10.00 -33.22
C PRO A 721 33.74 -9.05 -33.41
N SER A 722 34.86 -9.54 -33.88
CA SER A 722 35.98 -8.71 -34.25
C SER A 722 35.48 -7.67 -35.25
N ASP A 723 35.56 -6.40 -34.88
CA ASP A 723 35.32 -5.25 -35.75
C ASP A 723 36.29 -5.32 -36.95
N THR A 724 36.05 -6.21 -37.88
CA THR A 724 36.61 -6.10 -39.23
C THR A 724 35.68 -5.19 -40.02
N VAL A 725 35.87 -3.89 -39.82
CA VAL A 725 35.40 -2.87 -40.74
C VAL A 725 36.05 -3.16 -42.09
N LYS A 726 35.36 -3.86 -42.98
CA LYS A 726 35.71 -3.91 -44.40
C LYS A 726 35.53 -2.51 -44.94
N LYS A 727 36.68 -1.81 -45.16
CA LYS A 727 36.74 -0.57 -45.94
C LYS A 727 36.11 -0.82 -47.30
N ALA A 728 35.01 -0.17 -47.59
CA ALA A 728 34.44 -0.08 -48.93
C ALA A 728 35.42 0.66 -49.87
N PRO A 729 35.61 0.24 -51.13
CA PRO A 729 36.53 0.87 -52.04
C PRO A 729 36.05 2.29 -52.42
N GLY A 730 36.95 3.26 -52.26
CA GLY A 730 36.70 4.65 -52.52
C GLY A 730 36.26 4.93 -53.95
N LYS A 731 35.14 5.59 -54.15
CA LYS A 731 34.73 6.24 -55.37
C LYS A 731 35.49 7.56 -55.51
N LYS A 732 36.25 7.70 -56.61
CA LYS A 732 36.91 8.95 -57.05
C LYS A 732 35.86 10.06 -57.29
N PRO A 733 36.12 11.30 -56.96
CA PRO A 733 35.20 12.40 -57.25
C PRO A 733 35.21 12.75 -58.72
N SER A 734 34.09 12.80 -59.38
CA SER A 734 33.90 13.36 -60.71
C SER A 734 33.65 14.87 -60.62
N ALA A 735 34.37 15.60 -61.47
CA ALA A 735 34.38 17.04 -61.52
C ALA A 735 33.04 17.70 -61.83
N ALA A 736 32.79 18.81 -61.19
CA ALA A 736 31.68 19.71 -61.45
C ALA A 736 31.76 20.32 -62.85
N LYS A 737 30.62 20.33 -63.57
CA LYS A 737 30.36 21.32 -64.62
C LYS A 737 29.24 22.25 -64.16
N LYS A 738 29.57 23.54 -64.19
CA LYS A 738 28.66 24.66 -64.05
C LYS A 738 27.63 24.70 -65.16
N SER A 739 26.42 24.95 -64.89
CA SER A 739 25.54 25.95 -65.52
C SER A 739 24.29 26.11 -64.61
#